data_8bf2cea97abb59248e3fbfc217e9bb15
#
_entry.id   8bf2cea97abb59248e3fbfc217e9bb15
#
_cell.length_a   1.000
_cell.length_b   1.000
_cell.length_c   1.000
_cell.angle_alpha   90.00
_cell.angle_beta   90.00
_cell.angle_gamma   90.00
#
_symmetry.space_group_name_H-M   'P 1'
#
loop_
_entity.id
_entity.type
_entity.pdbx_description
1 polymer ?
#
loop_
_entity_poly.entity_id
_entity_poly.type
_entity_poly.pdbx_seq_one_letter_code
_entity_poly.pdbx_strand_id
1 'polypeptide(L)'
;MQSIKLLILFSIILSIASEAEWTNRYPKVDGQRHHIYLESYELPILSSGPKYPAPSPDGRSIAFASYGWIWVLEIQTGIAKRITDSSDIDGRPRWSADGSQLTFVRDSGLDSSIIVLDLASGNTNTINTPAIDLDPEFSADGTSLYFSSAESGLLNIWKYNLNDSSKTMITDLDGHSRNPRLSADGKTLYFSHLDWPNRQIRSLHMDTGKQVVIKTDSIAGQFSFDLHPQRDLLSYNWAVGDDLNLTIVDVNESHPVTNITPGRTYVQDPAWSRDGKHIYYSEPNNAQQFKLMEVSAFGGSPQQLPIKNWDWGEKTATLKIITSLDNRITPSRLSVRDATGHALVSPDAGTYFDSENGQHFFYSDGEIELQVPLGEIRVTATQGLMSAPMTQMINVKGDTKIDVRIKKIWNASDAGYHSADFHLHLNYDGPYRHVTSDIEPLIAGEDLDIATPQAANLHNRLMDKEFLGETLTTSGGALIKFAQEVRSHFHGHIGVVGPTEFYFPWFWGPGYPKLNNGNLSNSTVFDFVDSFDDSIGTYVHPVAYNVNPFNYKKASSIPVEFIPDAILSDNVGLELVCAWSDELGTSELWYRLLNIGRPVVAMAGTDMFVDFHRTPAVGSARVYAQQDQDNIDWRAFIAAVKQGRTFVTNGPALLLKLEDNAQPGDLVKSGSNTFRLKVISALAVDNVELVINGEVVWSGGNIAAGESKTFEGTIDLPEGGWIAARAHGGVTSWPSMDSYPFAHTSPIWINQVGSTDKPAKQKASRELKIALNQIEERARLAYEGDNISRLLERIDNARNILEQ
;
A
#
# COMPACT_ATOMS: atom_id res chain seq x y z
N MET A 1 -22.66 5.02 -67.22
CA MET A 1 -23.28 5.51 -65.97
C MET A 1 -23.13 4.39 -64.97
N GLN A 2 -22.07 4.43 -64.22
CA GLN A 2 -21.77 3.47 -63.15
C GLN A 2 -22.02 4.17 -61.81
N SER A 3 -22.93 3.64 -61.03
CA SER A 3 -23.29 4.13 -59.70
C SER A 3 -22.30 3.57 -58.69
N ILE A 4 -21.52 4.46 -58.09
CA ILE A 4 -20.64 4.14 -56.96
C ILE A 4 -21.53 4.08 -55.72
N LYS A 5 -21.68 2.89 -55.12
CA LYS A 5 -22.26 2.71 -53.78
C LYS A 5 -21.17 3.00 -52.74
N LEU A 6 -21.33 4.10 -52.02
CA LEU A 6 -20.52 4.43 -50.85
C LEU A 6 -20.95 3.53 -49.69
N LEU A 7 -20.10 2.59 -49.32
CA LEU A 7 -20.25 1.78 -48.09
C LEU A 7 -19.75 2.59 -46.93
N ILE A 8 -20.61 3.13 -46.12
CA ILE A 8 -20.28 3.74 -44.82
C ILE A 8 -20.11 2.58 -43.84
N LEU A 9 -18.87 2.28 -43.53
CA LEU A 9 -18.53 1.37 -42.43
C LEU A 9 -18.77 2.12 -41.13
N PHE A 10 -19.85 1.84 -40.43
CA PHE A 10 -20.01 2.22 -39.04
C PHE A 10 -19.08 1.32 -38.22
N SER A 11 -17.93 1.82 -37.84
CA SER A 11 -17.11 1.24 -36.79
C SER A 11 -17.86 1.50 -35.47
N ILE A 12 -18.59 0.50 -35.01
CA ILE A 12 -19.02 0.44 -33.63
C ILE A 12 -17.73 0.23 -32.83
N ILE A 13 -17.19 1.30 -32.32
CA ILE A 13 -16.24 1.24 -31.21
C ILE A 13 -17.10 0.76 -30.04
N LEU A 14 -17.13 -0.55 -29.83
CA LEU A 14 -17.39 -1.08 -28.50
C LEU A 14 -16.27 -0.50 -27.62
N SER A 15 -16.57 0.57 -26.91
CA SER A 15 -15.84 0.87 -25.69
C SER A 15 -16.09 -0.35 -24.78
N ILE A 16 -15.17 -1.29 -24.78
CA ILE A 16 -14.99 -2.17 -23.65
C ILE A 16 -14.69 -1.16 -22.54
N ALA A 17 -15.69 -0.86 -21.70
CA ALA A 17 -15.42 -0.26 -20.42
C ALA A 17 -14.39 -1.21 -19.80
N SER A 18 -13.14 -0.78 -19.73
CA SER A 18 -12.13 -1.46 -18.95
C SER A 18 -12.76 -1.56 -17.58
N GLU A 19 -13.04 -2.78 -17.15
CA GLU A 19 -13.30 -3.00 -15.73
C GLU A 19 -12.14 -2.30 -15.05
N ALA A 20 -12.38 -1.25 -14.25
CA ALA A 20 -11.35 -0.63 -13.50
C ALA A 20 -10.92 -1.65 -12.46
N GLU A 21 -10.06 -2.56 -12.90
CA GLU A 21 -9.17 -3.23 -11.97
C GLU A 21 -8.35 -2.11 -11.35
N TRP A 22 -8.04 -2.23 -10.10
CA TRP A 22 -7.11 -1.43 -9.37
C TRP A 22 -5.91 -1.12 -10.27
N THR A 23 -5.73 0.14 -10.59
CA THR A 23 -4.78 0.56 -11.61
C THR A 23 -3.38 0.44 -11.07
N ASN A 24 -2.76 -0.67 -11.33
CA ASN A 24 -1.37 -0.89 -11.07
C ASN A 24 -0.56 -0.55 -12.31
N ARG A 25 0.50 0.18 -12.15
CA ARG A 25 1.38 0.60 -13.25
C ARG A 25 2.26 -0.54 -13.75
N TYR A 26 2.50 -1.56 -12.94
CA TYR A 26 3.33 -2.71 -13.28
C TYR A 26 2.56 -3.81 -13.98
N PRO A 27 3.25 -4.67 -14.77
CA PRO A 27 2.64 -5.86 -15.33
C PRO A 27 2.02 -6.75 -14.26
N LYS A 28 0.86 -7.31 -14.57
CA LYS A 28 0.14 -8.19 -13.66
C LYS A 28 0.94 -9.45 -13.31
N VAL A 29 0.91 -9.82 -12.04
CA VAL A 29 1.41 -11.10 -11.54
C VAL A 29 0.23 -11.89 -10.98
N ASP A 30 -0.04 -13.06 -11.54
CA ASP A 30 -1.16 -13.90 -11.11
C ASP A 30 -0.99 -14.34 -9.64
N GLY A 31 -2.12 -14.49 -8.94
CA GLY A 31 -2.12 -14.85 -7.52
C GLY A 31 -1.79 -13.69 -6.55
N GLN A 32 -1.35 -12.54 -7.05
CA GLN A 32 -1.19 -11.32 -6.24
C GLN A 32 -2.45 -10.47 -6.41
N ARG A 33 -3.27 -10.39 -5.37
CA ARG A 33 -4.46 -9.53 -5.37
C ARG A 33 -4.10 -8.06 -5.28
N HIS A 34 -3.05 -7.75 -4.52
CA HIS A 34 -2.58 -6.40 -4.26
C HIS A 34 -1.11 -6.33 -4.66
N HIS A 35 -0.83 -5.64 -5.74
CA HIS A 35 0.53 -5.50 -6.26
C HIS A 35 1.46 -4.76 -5.29
N ILE A 36 0.93 -3.93 -4.40
CA ILE A 36 1.72 -3.22 -3.39
C ILE A 36 2.52 -4.20 -2.52
N TYR A 37 2.02 -5.40 -2.23
CA TYR A 37 2.80 -6.41 -1.53
C TYR A 37 3.98 -6.91 -2.37
N LEU A 38 3.74 -7.15 -3.66
CA LEU A 38 4.82 -7.48 -4.59
C LEU A 38 5.82 -6.33 -4.69
N GLU A 39 5.34 -5.12 -4.93
CA GLU A 39 6.17 -3.94 -5.12
C GLU A 39 7.00 -3.61 -3.89
N SER A 40 6.45 -3.73 -2.69
CA SER A 40 7.12 -3.36 -1.46
C SER A 40 8.08 -4.43 -0.93
N TYR A 41 7.82 -5.69 -1.19
CA TYR A 41 8.71 -6.77 -0.74
C TYR A 41 9.72 -7.17 -1.81
N GLU A 42 9.37 -7.01 -3.07
CA GLU A 42 10.03 -7.72 -4.14
C GLU A 42 10.79 -6.79 -5.10
N LEU A 43 10.28 -5.60 -5.39
CA LEU A 43 10.97 -4.65 -6.25
C LEU A 43 12.08 -3.90 -5.50
N PRO A 44 13.12 -3.39 -6.20
CA PRO A 44 14.12 -2.53 -5.60
C PRO A 44 13.53 -1.34 -4.88
N ILE A 45 14.10 -0.94 -3.76
CA ILE A 45 13.69 0.25 -3.02
C ILE A 45 14.66 1.39 -3.22
N LEU A 46 14.16 2.61 -3.33
CA LEU A 46 14.95 3.82 -3.29
C LEU A 46 15.20 4.23 -1.84
N SER A 47 16.43 4.11 -1.40
CA SER A 47 16.81 4.42 -0.02
C SER A 47 18.21 4.98 0.07
N SER A 48 18.53 5.66 1.16
CA SER A 48 19.91 5.98 1.52
C SER A 48 20.54 4.82 2.31
N GLY A 49 21.86 4.67 2.15
CA GLY A 49 22.62 3.59 2.76
C GLY A 49 22.55 2.25 2.00
N PRO A 50 23.48 1.33 2.34
CA PRO A 50 23.68 0.09 1.59
C PRO A 50 22.53 -0.91 1.76
N LYS A 51 21.93 -1.32 0.66
CA LYS A 51 20.92 -2.37 0.57
C LYS A 51 21.40 -3.46 -0.39
N TYR A 52 21.00 -4.71 -0.18
CA TYR A 52 21.33 -5.86 -1.02
C TYR A 52 22.85 -6.08 -1.19
N PRO A 53 23.62 -6.28 -0.12
CA PRO A 53 25.06 -6.48 -0.23
C PRO A 53 25.40 -7.73 -1.04
N ALA A 54 26.37 -7.61 -1.92
CA ALA A 54 26.90 -8.70 -2.74
C ALA A 54 28.43 -8.67 -2.71
N PRO A 55 29.09 -9.54 -1.94
CA PRO A 55 30.55 -9.62 -1.89
C PRO A 55 31.14 -10.07 -3.22
N SER A 56 32.24 -9.43 -3.63
CA SER A 56 32.97 -9.81 -4.86
C SER A 56 33.65 -11.18 -4.74
N PRO A 57 33.87 -11.89 -5.86
CA PRO A 57 34.53 -13.22 -5.83
C PRO A 57 35.93 -13.21 -5.28
N ASP A 58 36.64 -12.11 -5.32
CA ASP A 58 37.98 -11.96 -4.72
C ASP A 58 37.96 -11.53 -3.24
N GLY A 59 36.73 -11.22 -2.70
CA GLY A 59 36.51 -10.84 -1.31
C GLY A 59 37.03 -9.45 -0.94
N ARG A 60 37.39 -8.60 -1.89
CA ARG A 60 37.94 -7.27 -1.64
C ARG A 60 36.90 -6.16 -1.65
N SER A 61 35.77 -6.42 -2.31
CA SER A 61 34.73 -5.42 -2.53
C SER A 61 33.33 -5.96 -2.20
N ILE A 62 32.40 -5.06 -1.98
CA ILE A 62 30.97 -5.37 -1.83
C ILE A 62 30.18 -4.45 -2.75
N ALA A 63 29.42 -5.03 -3.67
CA ALA A 63 28.41 -4.29 -4.44
C ALA A 63 27.13 -4.17 -3.61
N PHE A 64 26.44 -3.05 -3.73
CA PHE A 64 25.15 -2.81 -3.04
C PHE A 64 24.37 -1.72 -3.77
N ALA A 65 23.08 -1.59 -3.47
CA ALA A 65 22.26 -0.49 -3.93
C ALA A 65 22.18 0.63 -2.87
N SER A 66 22.24 1.88 -3.32
CA SER A 66 22.00 3.06 -2.50
C SER A 66 21.68 4.24 -3.40
N TYR A 67 20.83 5.14 -2.97
CA TYR A 67 20.40 6.31 -3.76
C TYR A 67 19.85 5.94 -5.15
N GLY A 68 19.29 4.74 -5.32
CA GLY A 68 18.78 4.24 -6.60
C GLY A 68 19.85 3.75 -7.59
N TRP A 69 21.12 3.67 -7.20
CA TRP A 69 22.22 3.21 -8.05
C TRP A 69 22.99 2.06 -7.42
N ILE A 70 23.72 1.31 -8.25
CA ILE A 70 24.68 0.32 -7.79
C ILE A 70 26.00 1.00 -7.44
N TRP A 71 26.51 0.64 -6.28
CA TRP A 71 27.79 1.08 -5.73
C TRP A 71 28.69 -0.11 -5.46
N VAL A 72 30.00 0.11 -5.51
CA VAL A 72 31.00 -0.88 -5.12
C VAL A 72 31.88 -0.28 -4.03
N LEU A 73 31.82 -0.87 -2.84
CA LEU A 73 32.68 -0.54 -1.71
C LEU A 73 33.97 -1.33 -1.79
N GLU A 74 35.13 -0.69 -1.78
CA GLU A 74 36.41 -1.32 -1.50
C GLU A 74 36.58 -1.43 0.05
N ILE A 75 36.56 -2.64 0.56
CA ILE A 75 36.49 -2.91 2.00
C ILE A 75 37.70 -2.29 2.73
N GLN A 76 38.91 -2.42 2.17
CA GLN A 76 40.14 -1.95 2.80
C GLN A 76 40.18 -0.43 2.97
N THR A 77 39.77 0.32 1.96
CA THR A 77 39.83 1.78 1.95
C THR A 77 38.58 2.41 2.56
N GLY A 78 37.46 1.73 2.52
CA GLY A 78 36.14 2.24 2.90
C GLY A 78 35.56 3.25 1.87
N ILE A 79 36.06 3.21 0.61
CA ILE A 79 35.55 4.07 -0.45
C ILE A 79 34.49 3.31 -1.24
N ALA A 80 33.28 3.87 -1.32
CA ALA A 80 32.20 3.38 -2.17
C ALA A 80 32.14 4.21 -3.45
N LYS A 81 32.30 3.55 -4.60
CA LYS A 81 32.24 4.19 -5.92
C LYS A 81 30.91 3.88 -6.57
N ARG A 82 30.22 4.91 -7.11
CA ARG A 82 29.03 4.73 -7.95
C ARG A 82 29.38 4.04 -9.25
N ILE A 83 28.61 3.02 -9.63
CA ILE A 83 28.86 2.20 -10.84
C ILE A 83 27.81 2.48 -11.91
N THR A 84 26.56 2.77 -11.51
CA THR A 84 25.46 3.09 -12.44
C THR A 84 24.99 4.53 -12.28
N ASP A 85 24.35 5.06 -13.32
CA ASP A 85 23.88 6.44 -13.43
C ASP A 85 22.49 6.55 -14.09
N SER A 86 21.72 5.46 -14.10
CA SER A 86 20.37 5.43 -14.66
C SER A 86 19.43 6.39 -13.96
N SER A 87 18.43 6.91 -14.69
CA SER A 87 17.26 7.59 -14.11
C SER A 87 16.35 6.66 -13.31
N ASP A 88 16.42 5.36 -13.60
CA ASP A 88 15.64 4.32 -12.95
C ASP A 88 16.32 3.83 -11.67
N ILE A 89 15.63 2.97 -10.91
CA ILE A 89 16.14 2.45 -9.63
C ILE A 89 16.83 1.11 -9.87
N ASP A 90 18.12 1.05 -9.61
CA ASP A 90 18.94 -0.16 -9.68
C ASP A 90 19.04 -0.82 -8.29
N GLY A 91 18.89 -2.14 -8.22
CA GLY A 91 18.98 -2.89 -6.97
C GLY A 91 19.33 -4.36 -7.14
N ARG A 92 19.59 -5.07 -6.04
CA ARG A 92 19.86 -6.52 -6.01
C ARG A 92 21.05 -6.95 -6.86
N PRO A 93 22.24 -6.33 -6.71
CA PRO A 93 23.42 -6.68 -7.52
C PRO A 93 23.92 -8.09 -7.24
N ARG A 94 24.49 -8.74 -8.27
CA ARG A 94 25.22 -10.00 -8.18
C ARG A 94 26.44 -9.99 -9.10
N TRP A 95 27.51 -10.61 -8.67
CA TRP A 95 28.76 -10.71 -9.44
C TRP A 95 28.79 -11.96 -10.30
N SER A 96 29.41 -11.87 -11.48
CA SER A 96 29.89 -13.03 -12.20
C SER A 96 31.00 -13.74 -11.41
N ALA A 97 31.18 -15.06 -11.62
CA ALA A 97 32.15 -15.85 -10.87
C ALA A 97 33.61 -15.34 -11.02
N ASP A 98 33.94 -14.73 -12.14
CA ASP A 98 35.26 -14.14 -12.42
C ASP A 98 35.38 -12.66 -11.94
N GLY A 99 34.30 -12.07 -11.50
CA GLY A 99 34.24 -10.69 -11.04
C GLY A 99 34.29 -9.62 -12.13
N SER A 100 34.18 -10.00 -13.40
CA SER A 100 34.24 -9.06 -14.53
C SER A 100 32.93 -8.36 -14.80
N GLN A 101 31.79 -8.94 -14.34
CA GLN A 101 30.46 -8.43 -14.60
C GLN A 101 29.64 -8.31 -13.31
N LEU A 102 28.68 -7.39 -13.34
CA LEU A 102 27.58 -7.29 -12.39
C LEU A 102 26.25 -7.50 -13.12
N THR A 103 25.33 -8.22 -12.49
CA THR A 103 23.92 -8.22 -12.88
C THR A 103 23.09 -7.63 -11.76
N PHE A 104 22.01 -6.94 -12.11
CA PHE A 104 21.11 -6.30 -11.13
C PHE A 104 19.72 -6.10 -11.73
N VAL A 105 18.76 -5.80 -10.89
CA VAL A 105 17.40 -5.41 -11.28
C VAL A 105 17.37 -3.91 -11.51
N ARG A 106 16.76 -3.48 -12.62
CA ARG A 106 16.41 -2.08 -12.90
C ARG A 106 14.91 -1.91 -12.91
N ASP A 107 14.41 -1.00 -12.08
CA ASP A 107 12.99 -0.69 -11.95
C ASP A 107 12.70 0.70 -12.51
N SER A 108 11.90 0.76 -13.57
CA SER A 108 11.50 2.00 -14.25
C SER A 108 10.30 2.72 -13.61
N GLY A 109 9.70 2.14 -12.56
CA GLY A 109 8.42 2.61 -12.02
C GLY A 109 7.19 2.13 -12.81
N LEU A 110 7.39 1.38 -13.89
CA LEU A 110 6.34 0.78 -14.73
C LEU A 110 6.60 -0.71 -14.99
N ASP A 111 7.86 -1.10 -14.93
CA ASP A 111 8.34 -2.44 -15.24
C ASP A 111 9.71 -2.65 -14.61
N SER A 112 10.12 -3.91 -14.43
CA SER A 112 11.45 -4.28 -13.97
C SER A 112 12.16 -5.16 -14.99
N SER A 113 13.45 -4.93 -15.16
CA SER A 113 14.30 -5.68 -16.08
C SER A 113 15.61 -6.10 -15.42
N ILE A 114 16.29 -7.11 -16.01
CA ILE A 114 17.60 -7.54 -15.56
C ILE A 114 18.67 -6.86 -16.43
N ILE A 115 19.65 -6.25 -15.79
CA ILE A 115 20.79 -5.64 -16.44
C ILE A 115 22.03 -6.49 -16.18
N VAL A 116 22.81 -6.72 -17.21
CA VAL A 116 24.17 -7.27 -17.14
C VAL A 116 25.15 -6.19 -17.56
N LEU A 117 26.03 -5.79 -16.65
CA LEU A 117 27.03 -4.74 -16.84
C LEU A 117 28.43 -5.34 -16.88
N ASP A 118 29.16 -5.12 -17.96
CA ASP A 118 30.59 -5.39 -18.03
C ASP A 118 31.38 -4.24 -17.40
N LEU A 119 32.12 -4.52 -16.35
CA LEU A 119 32.79 -3.49 -15.54
C LEU A 119 34.00 -2.84 -16.23
N ALA A 120 34.58 -3.52 -17.18
CA ALA A 120 35.75 -2.99 -17.87
C ALA A 120 35.36 -2.02 -19.01
N SER A 121 34.33 -2.36 -19.76
CA SER A 121 33.87 -1.56 -20.90
C SER A 121 32.74 -0.59 -20.54
N GLY A 122 32.00 -0.83 -19.45
CA GLY A 122 30.79 -0.11 -19.13
C GLY A 122 29.57 -0.49 -19.98
N ASN A 123 29.70 -1.50 -20.87
CA ASN A 123 28.60 -1.94 -21.71
C ASN A 123 27.54 -2.70 -20.90
N THR A 124 26.28 -2.46 -21.24
CA THR A 124 25.15 -3.16 -20.62
C THR A 124 24.39 -4.02 -21.63
N ASN A 125 23.90 -5.15 -21.15
CA ASN A 125 22.90 -5.98 -21.83
C ASN A 125 21.64 -6.01 -20.99
N THR A 126 20.48 -5.78 -21.57
CA THR A 126 19.19 -5.77 -20.89
C THR A 126 18.38 -7.01 -21.26
N ILE A 127 17.92 -7.74 -20.25
CA ILE A 127 16.98 -8.84 -20.39
C ILE A 127 15.67 -8.32 -19.82
N ASN A 128 14.66 -8.23 -20.69
CA ASN A 128 13.33 -7.76 -20.32
C ASN A 128 12.27 -8.69 -20.92
N THR A 129 11.35 -9.15 -20.10
CA THR A 129 10.14 -9.85 -20.53
C THR A 129 8.94 -8.89 -20.48
N PRO A 130 7.78 -9.23 -21.05
CA PRO A 130 6.58 -8.42 -20.87
C PRO A 130 5.95 -8.54 -19.46
N ALA A 131 6.73 -8.96 -18.46
CA ALA A 131 6.33 -9.20 -17.09
C ALA A 131 7.41 -8.69 -16.13
N ILE A 132 7.16 -8.77 -14.82
CA ILE A 132 8.13 -8.40 -13.79
C ILE A 132 9.28 -9.41 -13.77
N ASP A 133 10.51 -8.91 -13.88
CA ASP A 133 11.77 -9.67 -13.85
C ASP A 133 12.61 -9.27 -12.63
N LEU A 134 13.04 -10.24 -11.83
CA LEU A 134 13.68 -10.03 -10.53
C LEU A 134 14.83 -11.00 -10.26
N ASP A 135 15.63 -10.71 -9.23
CA ASP A 135 16.57 -11.64 -8.57
C ASP A 135 17.54 -12.37 -9.49
N PRO A 136 18.36 -11.67 -10.30
CA PRO A 136 19.30 -12.34 -11.19
C PRO A 136 20.43 -13.03 -10.42
N GLU A 137 20.87 -14.18 -10.97
CA GLU A 137 22.01 -14.96 -10.48
C GLU A 137 22.79 -15.57 -11.66
N PHE A 138 24.10 -15.37 -11.73
CA PHE A 138 24.93 -15.98 -12.77
C PHE A 138 25.07 -17.50 -12.57
N SER A 139 25.12 -18.24 -13.68
CA SER A 139 25.67 -19.59 -13.65
C SER A 139 27.16 -19.57 -13.30
N ALA A 140 27.67 -20.67 -12.73
CA ALA A 140 29.07 -20.76 -12.32
C ALA A 140 30.07 -20.54 -13.50
N ASP A 141 29.69 -20.91 -14.71
CA ASP A 141 30.47 -20.74 -15.93
C ASP A 141 30.28 -19.35 -16.61
N GLY A 142 29.39 -18.49 -16.05
CA GLY A 142 29.10 -17.17 -16.59
C GLY A 142 28.35 -17.15 -17.91
N THR A 143 27.89 -18.30 -18.43
CA THR A 143 27.21 -18.36 -19.74
C THR A 143 25.72 -18.13 -19.69
N SER A 144 25.13 -18.18 -18.50
CA SER A 144 23.70 -18.06 -18.30
C SER A 144 23.36 -17.24 -17.05
N LEU A 145 22.14 -16.70 -17.04
CA LEU A 145 21.49 -16.13 -15.85
C LEU A 145 20.29 -16.96 -15.44
N TYR A 146 20.11 -17.12 -14.14
CA TYR A 146 18.86 -17.55 -13.53
C TYR A 146 18.19 -16.32 -12.93
N PHE A 147 16.89 -16.17 -13.11
CA PHE A 147 16.15 -15.02 -12.60
C PHE A 147 14.69 -15.40 -12.35
N SER A 148 14.01 -14.61 -11.57
CA SER A 148 12.57 -14.75 -11.32
C SER A 148 11.81 -13.93 -12.34
N SER A 149 10.81 -14.52 -13.01
CA SER A 149 9.94 -13.80 -13.96
C SER A 149 8.50 -14.26 -13.83
N ALA A 150 7.56 -13.30 -13.96
CA ALA A 150 6.13 -13.55 -14.01
C ALA A 150 5.61 -13.79 -15.45
N GLU A 151 6.47 -14.04 -16.42
CA GLU A 151 6.06 -14.25 -17.83
C GLU A 151 5.08 -15.41 -18.02
N SER A 152 5.09 -16.41 -17.14
CA SER A 152 4.11 -17.51 -17.13
C SER A 152 2.82 -17.21 -16.35
N GLY A 153 2.67 -15.99 -15.84
CA GLY A 153 1.60 -15.55 -14.94
C GLY A 153 2.06 -15.50 -13.49
N LEU A 154 2.49 -16.63 -12.92
CA LEU A 154 3.12 -16.69 -11.59
C LEU A 154 4.62 -16.43 -11.70
N LEU A 155 5.24 -15.91 -10.64
CA LEU A 155 6.69 -15.81 -10.58
C LEU A 155 7.31 -17.21 -10.56
N ASN A 156 8.11 -17.50 -11.55
CA ASN A 156 8.88 -18.73 -11.70
C ASN A 156 10.36 -18.41 -11.95
N ILE A 157 11.24 -19.41 -11.67
CA ILE A 157 12.65 -19.29 -12.01
C ILE A 157 12.85 -19.65 -13.48
N TRP A 158 13.51 -18.77 -14.20
CA TRP A 158 13.88 -18.91 -15.60
C TRP A 158 15.40 -18.96 -15.75
N LYS A 159 15.87 -19.65 -16.76
CA LYS A 159 17.27 -19.62 -17.21
C LYS A 159 17.34 -18.89 -18.54
N TYR A 160 18.24 -17.93 -18.66
CA TYR A 160 18.54 -17.18 -19.89
C TYR A 160 19.99 -17.44 -20.30
N ASN A 161 20.21 -17.87 -21.54
CA ASN A 161 21.54 -18.08 -22.10
C ASN A 161 22.07 -16.76 -22.69
N LEU A 162 23.20 -16.27 -22.18
CA LEU A 162 23.80 -15.01 -22.60
C LEU A 162 24.39 -15.01 -24.01
N ASN A 163 24.67 -16.20 -24.58
CA ASN A 163 25.28 -16.32 -25.90
C ASN A 163 24.26 -16.31 -27.03
N ASP A 164 23.10 -16.95 -26.86
CA ASP A 164 22.11 -17.12 -27.90
C ASP A 164 20.74 -16.55 -27.57
N SER A 165 20.62 -15.94 -26.40
CA SER A 165 19.38 -15.34 -25.88
C SER A 165 18.21 -16.34 -25.69
N SER A 166 18.50 -17.63 -25.66
CA SER A 166 17.48 -18.66 -25.39
C SER A 166 17.03 -18.62 -23.94
N LYS A 167 15.75 -18.89 -23.71
CA LYS A 167 15.13 -18.83 -22.38
C LYS A 167 14.40 -20.14 -22.09
N THR A 168 14.52 -20.63 -20.85
CA THR A 168 13.87 -21.87 -20.39
C THR A 168 13.32 -21.66 -18.98
N MET A 169 12.07 -22.01 -18.78
CA MET A 169 11.46 -22.05 -17.44
C MET A 169 12.01 -23.25 -16.67
N ILE A 170 12.46 -23.02 -15.45
CA ILE A 170 13.10 -24.04 -14.58
C ILE A 170 12.13 -24.54 -13.52
N THR A 171 11.28 -23.66 -12.97
CA THR A 171 10.24 -24.04 -12.02
C THR A 171 8.86 -23.81 -12.65
N ASP A 172 7.92 -24.69 -12.31
CA ASP A 172 6.52 -24.60 -12.69
C ASP A 172 5.71 -25.19 -11.51
N LEU A 173 5.49 -24.35 -10.51
CA LEU A 173 4.85 -24.72 -9.25
C LEU A 173 3.65 -23.82 -8.99
N ASP A 174 2.66 -24.34 -8.27
CA ASP A 174 1.58 -23.50 -7.72
C ASP A 174 2.18 -22.56 -6.67
N GLY A 175 2.04 -21.24 -6.89
CA GLY A 175 2.65 -20.20 -6.06
C GLY A 175 3.86 -19.54 -6.72
N HIS A 176 4.61 -18.74 -5.94
CA HIS A 176 5.66 -17.88 -6.48
C HIS A 176 7.05 -18.39 -6.11
N SER A 177 7.87 -18.73 -7.10
CA SER A 177 9.27 -19.17 -6.96
C SER A 177 10.23 -18.02 -7.26
N ARG A 178 11.16 -17.72 -6.33
CA ARG A 178 12.01 -16.51 -6.37
C ARG A 178 13.40 -16.72 -5.77
N ASN A 179 14.25 -15.70 -5.90
CA ASN A 179 15.59 -15.65 -5.30
C ASN A 179 16.42 -16.87 -5.66
N PRO A 180 16.68 -17.18 -6.95
CA PRO A 180 17.51 -18.31 -7.33
C PRO A 180 18.93 -18.17 -6.78
N ARG A 181 19.48 -19.26 -6.24
CA ARG A 181 20.88 -19.38 -5.81
C ARG A 181 21.40 -20.72 -6.25
N LEU A 182 22.58 -20.74 -6.87
CA LEU A 182 23.19 -21.97 -7.32
C LEU A 182 24.22 -22.50 -6.32
N SER A 183 24.23 -23.82 -6.10
CA SER A 183 25.34 -24.47 -5.43
C SER A 183 26.67 -24.19 -6.16
N ALA A 184 27.80 -24.27 -5.45
CA ALA A 184 29.13 -23.99 -6.00
C ALA A 184 29.49 -24.85 -7.25
N ASP A 185 28.93 -26.06 -7.34
CA ASP A 185 29.11 -26.99 -8.48
C ASP A 185 28.05 -26.79 -9.59
N GLY A 186 27.09 -25.84 -9.40
CA GLY A 186 26.04 -25.54 -10.33
C GLY A 186 24.94 -26.60 -10.50
N LYS A 187 24.98 -27.70 -9.70
CA LYS A 187 24.04 -28.83 -9.86
C LYS A 187 22.74 -28.69 -9.09
N THR A 188 22.71 -27.84 -8.08
CA THR A 188 21.54 -27.63 -7.27
C THR A 188 21.14 -26.15 -7.30
N LEU A 189 19.89 -25.91 -7.63
CA LEU A 189 19.26 -24.59 -7.53
C LEU A 189 18.50 -24.53 -6.22
N TYR A 190 18.78 -23.52 -5.40
CA TYR A 190 18.00 -23.16 -4.23
C TYR A 190 17.13 -21.95 -4.57
N PHE A 191 15.91 -21.90 -4.03
CA PHE A 191 15.00 -20.79 -4.28
C PHE A 191 13.99 -20.65 -3.15
N SER A 192 13.45 -19.46 -2.96
CA SER A 192 12.29 -19.22 -2.11
C SER A 192 11.03 -19.56 -2.88
N HIS A 193 10.04 -20.13 -2.18
CA HIS A 193 8.74 -20.47 -2.77
C HIS A 193 7.61 -20.05 -1.81
N LEU A 194 6.69 -19.25 -2.31
CA LEU A 194 5.49 -18.84 -1.59
C LEU A 194 4.33 -19.72 -2.03
N ASP A 195 3.96 -20.66 -1.16
CA ASP A 195 2.76 -21.49 -1.22
C ASP A 195 1.87 -21.08 -0.05
N TRP A 196 1.01 -20.12 -0.34
CA TRP A 196 0.22 -19.44 0.69
C TRP A 196 -0.49 -20.42 1.65
N PRO A 197 -0.38 -20.23 2.99
CA PRO A 197 0.28 -19.14 3.70
C PRO A 197 1.75 -19.38 4.03
N ASN A 198 2.38 -20.40 3.45
CA ASN A 198 3.72 -20.85 3.78
C ASN A 198 4.74 -20.25 2.84
N ARG A 199 5.85 -19.78 3.40
CA ARG A 199 7.06 -19.46 2.66
C ARG A 199 8.10 -20.53 2.91
N GLN A 200 8.69 -21.03 1.83
CA GLN A 200 9.61 -22.15 1.86
C GLN A 200 10.95 -21.78 1.22
N ILE A 201 12.02 -22.40 1.71
CA ILE A 201 13.27 -22.53 0.95
C ILE A 201 13.27 -23.93 0.39
N ARG A 202 13.43 -24.03 -0.93
CA ARG A 202 13.46 -25.30 -1.66
C ARG A 202 14.78 -25.48 -2.39
N SER A 203 15.16 -26.73 -2.64
CA SER A 203 16.22 -27.06 -3.57
C SER A 203 15.68 -27.89 -4.73
N LEU A 204 16.28 -27.71 -5.91
CA LEU A 204 16.03 -28.47 -7.13
C LEU A 204 17.35 -28.99 -7.66
N HIS A 205 17.54 -30.30 -7.71
CA HIS A 205 18.70 -30.91 -8.36
C HIS A 205 18.51 -30.85 -9.87
N MET A 206 19.38 -30.12 -10.57
CA MET A 206 19.20 -29.77 -11.98
C MET A 206 19.18 -30.94 -12.95
N ASP A 207 20.00 -32.01 -12.68
CA ASP A 207 20.07 -33.17 -13.57
C ASP A 207 18.91 -34.14 -13.35
N THR A 208 18.41 -34.30 -12.12
CA THR A 208 17.40 -35.29 -11.75
C THR A 208 15.98 -34.75 -11.61
N GLY A 209 15.83 -33.45 -11.52
CA GLY A 209 14.55 -32.77 -11.22
C GLY A 209 14.05 -33.00 -9.78
N LYS A 210 14.86 -33.64 -8.90
CA LYS A 210 14.47 -33.91 -7.52
C LYS A 210 14.36 -32.58 -6.74
N GLN A 211 13.21 -32.35 -6.13
CA GLN A 211 12.97 -31.21 -5.24
C GLN A 211 12.92 -31.65 -3.78
N VAL A 212 13.42 -30.77 -2.89
CA VAL A 212 13.38 -30.92 -1.44
C VAL A 212 13.00 -29.60 -0.79
N VAL A 213 12.10 -29.65 0.20
CA VAL A 213 11.82 -28.50 1.06
C VAL A 213 12.84 -28.49 2.18
N ILE A 214 13.69 -27.48 2.20
CA ILE A 214 14.74 -27.29 3.22
C ILE A 214 14.13 -26.69 4.49
N LYS A 215 13.29 -25.66 4.33
CA LYS A 215 12.67 -24.95 5.44
C LYS A 215 11.28 -24.46 5.05
N THR A 216 10.38 -24.50 6.01
CA THR A 216 9.05 -23.87 5.88
C THR A 216 8.87 -22.85 6.98
N ASP A 217 8.41 -21.67 6.61
CA ASP A 217 8.03 -20.59 7.49
C ASP A 217 6.63 -20.08 7.12
N SER A 218 5.87 -19.64 8.09
CA SER A 218 4.54 -19.06 7.88
C SER A 218 4.55 -17.52 7.82
N ILE A 219 5.73 -16.91 7.80
CA ILE A 219 5.87 -15.45 7.84
C ILE A 219 6.01 -14.90 6.44
N ALA A 220 5.16 -13.95 6.09
CA ALA A 220 5.38 -13.04 4.98
C ALA A 220 6.33 -11.92 5.43
N GLY A 221 6.73 -11.07 4.59
CA GLY A 221 7.60 -9.95 4.90
C GLY A 221 8.95 -10.08 4.21
N GLN A 222 9.89 -9.27 4.61
CA GLN A 222 11.24 -9.23 4.04
C GLN A 222 11.95 -10.57 4.28
N PHE A 223 11.94 -11.44 3.28
CA PHE A 223 12.56 -12.75 3.35
C PHE A 223 13.64 -12.89 2.29
N SER A 224 14.84 -13.15 2.75
CA SER A 224 16.00 -13.34 1.89
C SER A 224 16.95 -14.39 2.47
N PHE A 225 17.66 -15.06 1.61
CA PHE A 225 18.64 -16.06 1.99
C PHE A 225 19.84 -16.04 1.07
N ASP A 226 20.95 -16.61 1.53
CA ASP A 226 22.15 -16.79 0.72
C ASP A 226 22.86 -18.10 1.08
N LEU A 227 23.65 -18.64 0.14
CA LEU A 227 24.39 -19.88 0.30
C LEU A 227 25.83 -19.64 0.73
N HIS A 228 26.31 -20.46 1.64
CA HIS A 228 27.74 -20.51 1.97
C HIS A 228 28.57 -20.92 0.73
N PRO A 229 29.66 -20.23 0.39
CA PRO A 229 30.38 -20.44 -0.86
C PRO A 229 31.06 -21.81 -1.01
N GLN A 230 31.18 -22.59 0.07
CA GLN A 230 31.97 -23.84 0.06
C GLN A 230 31.34 -24.98 0.87
N ARG A 231 30.26 -24.72 1.58
CA ARG A 231 29.61 -25.72 2.47
C ARG A 231 28.11 -25.72 2.18
N ASP A 232 27.48 -26.81 2.55
CA ASP A 232 26.06 -27.04 2.44
C ASP A 232 25.30 -26.29 3.58
N LEU A 233 25.61 -24.99 3.75
CA LEU A 233 24.99 -24.11 4.72
C LEU A 233 24.23 -23.00 4.02
N LEU A 234 23.13 -22.59 4.61
CA LEU A 234 22.29 -21.51 4.15
C LEU A 234 22.05 -20.54 5.30
N SER A 235 22.22 -19.24 5.05
CA SER A 235 21.81 -18.16 5.96
C SER A 235 20.51 -17.52 5.47
N TYR A 236 19.64 -17.14 6.39
CA TYR A 236 18.40 -16.42 6.08
C TYR A 236 17.97 -15.56 7.26
N ASN A 237 17.14 -14.57 6.99
CA ASN A 237 16.52 -13.79 8.03
C ASN A 237 15.29 -14.51 8.58
N TRP A 238 15.13 -14.52 9.89
CA TRP A 238 14.09 -15.21 10.63
C TRP A 238 13.41 -14.31 11.62
N ALA A 239 12.09 -14.27 11.59
CA ALA A 239 11.34 -13.46 12.54
C ALA A 239 11.30 -14.10 13.93
N VAL A 240 11.66 -13.31 14.93
CA VAL A 240 11.61 -13.67 16.36
C VAL A 240 10.93 -12.54 17.10
N GLY A 241 9.67 -12.72 17.47
CA GLY A 241 8.84 -11.59 17.93
C GLY A 241 8.74 -10.52 16.85
N ASP A 242 9.11 -9.30 17.18
CA ASP A 242 9.10 -8.16 16.26
C ASP A 242 10.43 -7.96 15.51
N ASP A 243 11.43 -8.76 15.82
CA ASP A 243 12.76 -8.68 15.23
C ASP A 243 12.93 -9.63 14.05
N LEU A 244 13.88 -9.34 13.15
CA LEU A 244 14.37 -10.23 12.11
C LEU A 244 15.82 -10.62 12.43
N ASN A 245 16.01 -11.86 12.84
CA ASN A 245 17.34 -12.34 13.22
C ASN A 245 18.00 -13.12 12.07
N LEU A 246 19.33 -13.12 12.03
CA LEU A 246 20.12 -13.92 11.12
C LEU A 246 20.24 -15.34 11.64
N THR A 247 19.90 -16.32 10.81
CA THR A 247 19.96 -17.74 11.15
C THR A 247 20.71 -18.53 10.10
N ILE A 248 21.33 -19.63 10.51
CA ILE A 248 22.04 -20.57 9.65
C ILE A 248 21.40 -21.95 9.78
N VAL A 249 21.25 -22.66 8.67
CA VAL A 249 20.78 -24.06 8.60
C VAL A 249 21.68 -24.87 7.67
N ASP A 250 21.93 -26.16 8.02
CA ASP A 250 22.53 -27.12 7.10
C ASP A 250 21.46 -27.63 6.12
N VAL A 251 21.76 -27.60 4.82
CA VAL A 251 20.77 -27.97 3.78
C VAL A 251 20.62 -29.49 3.63
N ASN A 252 21.55 -30.29 4.13
CA ASN A 252 21.54 -31.76 4.03
C ASN A 252 20.88 -32.43 5.23
N GLU A 253 20.85 -31.79 6.39
CA GLU A 253 20.37 -32.35 7.63
C GLU A 253 19.35 -31.45 8.29
N SER A 254 18.33 -32.04 8.94
CA SER A 254 17.32 -31.28 9.69
C SER A 254 17.89 -30.74 11.02
N HIS A 255 19.04 -30.11 10.97
CA HIS A 255 19.70 -29.59 12.16
C HIS A 255 18.95 -28.40 12.77
N PRO A 256 19.10 -28.22 14.08
CA PRO A 256 18.52 -27.04 14.72
C PRO A 256 19.08 -25.77 14.08
N VAL A 257 18.18 -24.85 13.81
CA VAL A 257 18.47 -23.52 13.30
C VAL A 257 19.31 -22.77 14.33
N THR A 258 20.47 -22.25 13.93
CA THR A 258 21.33 -21.46 14.79
C THR A 258 21.08 -19.98 14.56
N ASN A 259 20.56 -19.28 15.57
CA ASN A 259 20.42 -17.84 15.53
C ASN A 259 21.79 -17.19 15.77
N ILE A 260 22.28 -16.42 14.80
CA ILE A 260 23.61 -15.77 14.83
C ILE A 260 23.54 -14.36 15.44
N THR A 261 22.40 -13.69 15.32
CA THR A 261 22.19 -12.33 15.87
C THR A 261 21.03 -12.35 16.88
N PRO A 262 21.20 -12.98 18.05
CA PRO A 262 20.16 -12.95 19.07
C PRO A 262 20.03 -11.53 19.65
N GLY A 263 18.80 -11.08 19.81
CA GLY A 263 18.49 -9.75 20.34
C GLY A 263 17.71 -8.89 19.36
N ARG A 264 17.71 -7.60 19.60
CA ARG A 264 17.01 -6.65 18.75
C ARG A 264 17.81 -6.35 17.49
N THR A 265 17.50 -7.06 16.41
CA THR A 265 18.09 -6.87 15.09
C THR A 265 17.00 -6.91 14.02
N TYR A 266 17.26 -6.24 12.91
CA TYR A 266 16.36 -6.23 11.76
C TYR A 266 17.15 -6.56 10.48
N VAL A 267 17.62 -7.82 10.43
CA VAL A 267 18.50 -8.32 9.38
C VAL A 267 17.76 -8.43 8.06
N GLN A 268 18.33 -7.83 7.01
CA GLN A 268 17.84 -7.94 5.65
C GLN A 268 18.99 -8.29 4.70
N ASP A 269 18.69 -9.06 3.66
CA ASP A 269 19.58 -9.40 2.56
C ASP A 269 20.93 -9.96 3.02
N PRO A 270 20.96 -11.05 3.81
CA PRO A 270 22.21 -11.68 4.22
C PRO A 270 22.99 -12.15 3.01
N ALA A 271 24.33 -11.97 3.03
CA ALA A 271 25.25 -12.39 2.00
C ALA A 271 26.55 -12.91 2.62
N TRP A 272 26.96 -14.13 2.25
CA TRP A 272 28.18 -14.73 2.76
C TRP A 272 29.43 -14.06 2.20
N SER A 273 30.42 -13.83 3.04
CA SER A 273 31.77 -13.51 2.61
C SER A 273 32.38 -14.63 1.78
N ARG A 274 33.29 -14.33 0.87
CA ARG A 274 33.93 -15.33 -0.01
C ARG A 274 34.65 -16.45 0.74
N ASP A 275 35.22 -16.16 1.90
CA ASP A 275 35.90 -17.15 2.75
C ASP A 275 34.94 -17.92 3.68
N GLY A 276 33.66 -17.59 3.67
CA GLY A 276 32.60 -18.23 4.47
C GLY A 276 32.71 -17.98 5.97
N LYS A 277 33.47 -16.96 6.42
CA LYS A 277 33.66 -16.71 7.84
C LYS A 277 32.76 -15.62 8.39
N HIS A 278 32.24 -14.75 7.51
CA HIS A 278 31.40 -13.62 7.85
C HIS A 278 30.13 -13.62 7.00
N ILE A 279 29.11 -12.96 7.50
CA ILE A 279 27.89 -12.67 6.77
C ILE A 279 27.70 -11.16 6.83
N TYR A 280 27.56 -10.55 5.64
CA TYR A 280 27.16 -9.17 5.48
C TYR A 280 25.65 -9.08 5.40
N TYR A 281 25.05 -7.99 5.86
CA TYR A 281 23.62 -7.76 5.74
C TYR A 281 23.28 -6.28 5.83
N SER A 282 22.09 -5.91 5.43
CA SER A 282 21.55 -4.57 5.57
C SER A 282 20.68 -4.50 6.82
N GLU A 283 20.78 -3.39 7.57
CA GLU A 283 19.93 -3.12 8.73
C GLU A 283 19.50 -1.66 8.74
N PRO A 284 18.19 -1.34 8.85
CA PRO A 284 17.74 0.04 8.96
C PRO A 284 18.10 0.64 10.31
N ASN A 285 18.41 1.93 10.32
CA ASN A 285 18.57 2.73 11.55
C ASN A 285 17.30 3.56 11.81
N ASN A 286 17.30 4.30 12.91
CA ASN A 286 16.17 5.16 13.30
C ASN A 286 15.91 6.33 12.33
N ALA A 287 16.88 6.69 11.51
CA ALA A 287 16.72 7.68 10.44
C ALA A 287 16.26 7.03 9.09
N GLN A 288 15.81 5.77 9.14
CA GLN A 288 15.35 5.01 7.97
C GLN A 288 16.41 4.87 6.85
N GLN A 289 17.66 4.89 7.25
CA GLN A 289 18.80 4.64 6.38
C GLN A 289 19.29 3.22 6.63
N PHE A 290 19.86 2.59 5.61
CA PHE A 290 20.49 1.28 5.78
C PHE A 290 21.95 1.40 6.18
N LYS A 291 22.37 0.55 7.12
CA LYS A 291 23.74 0.30 7.46
C LYS A 291 24.18 -1.02 6.87
N LEU A 292 25.40 -1.10 6.36
CA LEU A 292 26.05 -2.33 6.01
C LEU A 292 26.64 -2.93 7.28
N MET A 293 26.16 -4.12 7.66
CA MET A 293 26.58 -4.82 8.86
C MET A 293 27.41 -6.04 8.50
N GLU A 294 28.29 -6.46 9.40
CA GLU A 294 29.08 -7.67 9.32
C GLU A 294 28.97 -8.44 10.64
N VAL A 295 28.82 -9.75 10.56
CA VAL A 295 28.86 -10.63 11.73
C VAL A 295 29.63 -11.91 11.39
N SER A 296 30.36 -12.46 12.38
CA SER A 296 30.99 -13.77 12.22
C SER A 296 29.95 -14.88 12.04
N ALA A 297 30.18 -15.79 11.10
CA ALA A 297 29.36 -16.98 10.91
C ALA A 297 29.31 -17.91 12.14
N PHE A 298 30.22 -17.71 13.09
CA PHE A 298 30.28 -18.44 14.36
C PHE A 298 29.60 -17.72 15.52
N GLY A 299 28.88 -16.62 15.22
CA GLY A 299 28.27 -15.75 16.23
C GLY A 299 29.19 -14.65 16.73
N GLY A 300 28.64 -13.79 17.55
CA GLY A 300 29.31 -12.61 18.11
C GLY A 300 28.51 -11.35 17.92
N SER A 301 29.03 -10.22 18.35
CA SER A 301 28.37 -8.92 18.16
C SER A 301 28.53 -8.44 16.73
N PRO A 302 27.42 -8.11 16.03
CA PRO A 302 27.49 -7.48 14.72
C PRO A 302 28.28 -6.16 14.77
N GLN A 303 29.00 -5.87 13.70
CA GLN A 303 29.77 -4.62 13.53
C GLN A 303 29.30 -3.92 12.27
N GLN A 304 29.21 -2.61 12.33
CA GLN A 304 28.96 -1.82 11.11
C GLN A 304 30.24 -1.77 10.27
N LEU A 305 30.15 -2.11 9.00
CA LEU A 305 31.20 -1.89 8.01
C LEU A 305 31.08 -0.45 7.50
N PRO A 306 31.99 0.48 7.89
CA PRO A 306 31.80 1.89 7.60
C PRO A 306 32.15 2.23 6.16
N ILE A 307 31.31 3.01 5.52
CA ILE A 307 31.63 3.74 4.29
C ILE A 307 32.24 5.09 4.70
N LYS A 308 33.52 5.28 4.39
CA LYS A 308 34.26 6.50 4.79
C LYS A 308 34.14 7.62 3.77
N ASN A 309 33.93 7.25 2.50
CA ASN A 309 33.79 8.21 1.40
C ASN A 309 32.89 7.64 0.31
N TRP A 310 32.02 8.49 -0.23
CA TRP A 310 31.17 8.21 -1.38
C TRP A 310 31.73 8.93 -2.60
N ASP A 311 32.22 8.15 -3.57
CA ASP A 311 32.67 8.67 -4.86
C ASP A 311 31.50 8.64 -5.86
N TRP A 312 30.86 9.78 -6.02
CA TRP A 312 29.70 9.96 -6.90
C TRP A 312 30.05 9.92 -8.39
N GLY A 313 31.34 9.99 -8.74
CA GLY A 313 31.77 10.07 -10.13
C GLY A 313 31.51 11.44 -10.81
N GLU A 314 30.83 12.34 -10.11
CA GLU A 314 30.49 13.69 -10.57
C GLU A 314 30.53 14.70 -9.42
N LYS A 315 30.48 16.00 -9.78
CA LYS A 315 30.40 17.07 -8.77
C LYS A 315 28.99 17.19 -8.22
N THR A 316 28.90 17.24 -6.92
CA THR A 316 27.66 17.49 -6.18
C THR A 316 27.71 18.81 -5.43
N ALA A 317 26.56 19.27 -4.98
CA ALA A 317 26.39 20.42 -4.12
C ALA A 317 25.28 20.18 -3.10
N THR A 318 25.23 20.95 -2.05
CA THR A 318 24.13 20.92 -1.07
C THR A 318 22.98 21.80 -1.57
N LEU A 319 21.80 21.19 -1.68
CA LEU A 319 20.54 21.89 -1.90
C LEU A 319 19.78 21.96 -0.60
N LYS A 320 19.63 23.16 -0.04
CA LYS A 320 18.75 23.44 1.10
C LYS A 320 17.37 23.86 0.59
N ILE A 321 16.35 23.06 0.91
CA ILE A 321 14.96 23.31 0.57
C ILE A 321 14.24 23.77 1.82
N ILE A 322 13.54 24.91 1.74
CA ILE A 322 12.60 25.39 2.74
C ILE A 322 11.21 25.33 2.12
N THR A 323 10.26 24.81 2.85
CA THR A 323 8.84 24.88 2.48
C THR A 323 8.13 25.83 3.42
N SER A 324 7.28 26.69 2.85
CA SER A 324 6.59 27.71 3.64
C SER A 324 5.12 27.88 3.20
N LEU A 325 4.25 28.16 4.17
CA LEU A 325 2.86 28.55 3.99
C LEU A 325 2.65 29.87 4.77
N ASP A 326 2.12 30.89 4.10
CA ASP A 326 1.90 32.23 4.69
C ASP A 326 3.15 32.81 5.40
N ASN A 327 4.33 32.59 4.80
CA ASN A 327 5.65 32.98 5.31
C ASN A 327 6.07 32.28 6.62
N ARG A 328 5.46 31.16 6.96
CA ARG A 328 5.87 30.29 8.07
C ARG A 328 6.46 29.00 7.51
N ILE A 329 7.55 28.54 8.08
CA ILE A 329 8.11 27.21 7.77
C ILE A 329 7.03 26.18 8.05
N THR A 330 6.82 25.26 7.10
CA THR A 330 5.68 24.35 7.11
C THR A 330 6.12 22.96 6.69
N PRO A 331 5.77 21.92 7.45
CA PRO A 331 5.96 20.52 7.05
C PRO A 331 5.31 20.24 5.70
N SER A 332 5.90 19.33 4.93
CA SER A 332 5.42 19.04 3.58
C SER A 332 5.88 17.69 3.06
N ARG A 333 5.15 17.19 2.08
CA ARG A 333 5.54 16.12 1.19
C ARG A 333 6.32 16.69 0.01
N LEU A 334 7.52 16.12 -0.23
CA LEU A 334 8.46 16.59 -1.25
C LEU A 334 8.78 15.49 -2.26
N SER A 335 8.89 15.87 -3.52
CA SER A 335 9.54 15.07 -4.58
C SER A 335 10.66 15.90 -5.20
N VAL A 336 11.85 15.33 -5.25
CA VAL A 336 13.02 16.00 -5.82
C VAL A 336 13.61 15.10 -6.90
N ARG A 337 13.85 15.67 -8.10
CA ARG A 337 14.42 14.92 -9.23
C ARG A 337 15.52 15.72 -9.90
N ASP A 338 16.55 15.03 -10.39
CA ASP A 338 17.59 15.63 -11.20
C ASP A 338 17.16 15.84 -12.66
N ALA A 339 18.08 16.34 -13.48
CA ALA A 339 17.87 16.61 -14.91
C ALA A 339 17.54 15.35 -15.74
N THR A 340 17.95 14.18 -15.30
CA THR A 340 17.66 12.89 -15.94
C THR A 340 16.28 12.34 -15.56
N GLY A 341 15.66 12.92 -14.53
CA GLY A 341 14.43 12.43 -13.92
C GLY A 341 14.65 11.48 -12.76
N HIS A 342 15.91 11.19 -12.40
CA HIS A 342 16.24 10.36 -11.25
C HIS A 342 15.74 11.01 -9.97
N ALA A 343 15.10 10.21 -9.10
CA ALA A 343 14.58 10.70 -7.82
C ALA A 343 15.70 10.75 -6.78
N LEU A 344 15.78 11.87 -6.09
CA LEU A 344 16.75 12.10 -5.02
C LEU A 344 16.12 11.79 -3.66
N VAL A 345 16.89 11.14 -2.79
CA VAL A 345 16.42 10.67 -1.49
C VAL A 345 16.74 11.66 -0.38
N SER A 346 15.88 11.66 0.64
CA SER A 346 16.19 12.31 1.92
C SER A 346 17.31 11.54 2.64
N PRO A 347 18.28 12.24 3.25
CA PRO A 347 19.25 11.60 4.12
C PRO A 347 18.68 11.27 5.52
N ASP A 348 17.56 11.88 5.91
CA ASP A 348 17.05 11.90 7.28
C ASP A 348 15.64 11.31 7.43
N ALA A 349 15.05 10.83 6.32
CA ALA A 349 13.69 10.27 6.31
C ALA A 349 13.56 9.14 5.30
N GLY A 350 12.54 8.28 5.48
CA GLY A 350 12.17 7.27 4.50
C GLY A 350 11.72 7.88 3.18
N THR A 351 12.05 7.21 2.10
CA THR A 351 11.58 7.57 0.77
C THR A 351 10.50 6.60 0.35
N TYR A 352 9.42 7.14 -0.16
CA TYR A 352 8.22 6.42 -0.58
C TYR A 352 8.05 6.52 -2.09
N PHE A 353 7.28 5.61 -2.65
CA PHE A 353 6.90 5.63 -4.05
C PHE A 353 5.37 5.61 -4.18
N ASP A 354 4.86 6.64 -4.84
CA ASP A 354 3.47 6.75 -5.24
C ASP A 354 3.27 6.00 -6.56
N SER A 355 2.71 4.81 -6.48
CA SER A 355 2.49 3.94 -7.65
C SER A 355 1.48 4.54 -8.64
N GLU A 356 0.52 5.34 -8.18
CA GLU A 356 -0.49 5.94 -9.05
C GLU A 356 0.09 7.06 -9.93
N ASN A 357 0.94 7.91 -9.36
CA ASN A 357 1.52 9.03 -10.08
C ASN A 357 2.96 8.76 -10.59
N GLY A 358 3.58 7.65 -10.17
CA GLY A 358 4.95 7.30 -10.52
C GLY A 358 5.99 8.27 -9.94
N GLN A 359 5.77 8.74 -8.72
CA GLN A 359 6.64 9.70 -8.06
C GLN A 359 7.21 9.16 -6.77
N HIS A 360 8.53 9.30 -6.60
CA HIS A 360 9.14 9.13 -5.29
C HIS A 360 8.94 10.39 -4.45
N PHE A 361 8.71 10.19 -3.16
CA PHE A 361 8.51 11.28 -2.23
C PHE A 361 9.07 10.97 -0.84
N PHE A 362 9.25 12.00 -0.05
CA PHE A 362 9.61 11.94 1.36
C PHE A 362 8.99 13.14 2.09
N TYR A 363 9.07 13.14 3.40
CA TYR A 363 8.54 14.21 4.22
C TYR A 363 9.68 15.07 4.80
N SER A 364 9.34 16.34 5.05
CA SER A 364 10.21 17.31 5.69
C SER A 364 9.41 18.13 6.70
N ASP A 365 10.02 18.44 7.83
CA ASP A 365 9.44 19.35 8.83
C ASP A 365 9.46 20.83 8.39
N GLY A 366 9.78 21.08 7.12
CA GLY A 366 9.83 22.39 6.50
C GLY A 366 11.22 22.85 6.08
N GLU A 367 12.28 22.20 6.55
CA GLU A 367 13.66 22.42 6.09
C GLU A 367 14.37 21.09 5.88
N ILE A 368 15.05 20.93 4.75
CA ILE A 368 15.85 19.75 4.46
C ILE A 368 17.07 20.10 3.61
N GLU A 369 18.17 19.37 3.78
CA GLU A 369 19.39 19.50 2.98
C GLU A 369 19.68 18.19 2.23
N LEU A 370 19.85 18.27 0.92
CA LEU A 370 20.12 17.14 0.05
C LEU A 370 21.46 17.34 -0.67
N GLN A 371 22.19 16.23 -0.85
CA GLN A 371 23.28 16.20 -1.83
C GLN A 371 22.67 15.98 -3.21
N VAL A 372 22.92 16.89 -4.13
CA VAL A 372 22.37 16.86 -5.48
C VAL A 372 23.48 17.02 -6.52
N PRO A 373 23.37 16.44 -7.73
CA PRO A 373 24.26 16.72 -8.82
C PRO A 373 24.15 18.19 -9.25
N LEU A 374 25.22 18.73 -9.87
CA LEU A 374 25.14 20.05 -10.50
C LEU A 374 24.23 19.96 -11.73
N GLY A 375 23.42 20.98 -11.95
CA GLY A 375 22.49 21.04 -13.08
C GLY A 375 21.07 21.38 -12.69
N GLU A 376 20.14 21.02 -13.55
CA GLU A 376 18.71 21.27 -13.32
C GLU A 376 18.15 20.29 -12.30
N ILE A 377 17.50 20.81 -11.28
CA ILE A 377 16.79 20.06 -10.25
C ILE A 377 15.34 20.53 -10.26
N ARG A 378 14.42 19.56 -10.23
CA ARG A 378 12.97 19.79 -10.07
C ARG A 378 12.58 19.48 -8.63
N VAL A 379 11.95 20.42 -7.96
CA VAL A 379 11.40 20.28 -6.60
C VAL A 379 9.91 20.48 -6.66
N THR A 380 9.14 19.50 -6.21
CA THR A 380 7.68 19.58 -6.06
C THR A 380 7.33 19.42 -4.59
N ALA A 381 6.51 20.31 -4.06
CA ALA A 381 6.04 20.31 -2.67
C ALA A 381 4.52 20.42 -2.60
N THR A 382 3.92 19.73 -1.61
CA THR A 382 2.50 19.87 -1.25
C THR A 382 2.31 19.64 0.24
N GLN A 383 1.16 20.03 0.77
CA GLN A 383 0.76 19.75 2.15
C GLN A 383 -0.71 19.31 2.18
N GLY A 384 -0.91 17.99 2.29
CA GLY A 384 -2.24 17.38 2.33
C GLY A 384 -3.08 17.58 1.06
N LEU A 385 -4.33 17.13 1.11
CA LEU A 385 -5.26 17.12 -0.03
C LEU A 385 -5.71 18.53 -0.47
N MET A 386 -5.68 19.50 0.45
CA MET A 386 -6.20 20.85 0.20
C MET A 386 -5.12 21.85 -0.19
N SER A 387 -3.99 21.37 -0.71
CA SER A 387 -2.91 22.21 -1.24
C SER A 387 -2.58 21.83 -2.67
N ALA A 388 -2.54 22.83 -3.54
CA ALA A 388 -2.08 22.63 -4.90
C ALA A 388 -0.56 22.34 -4.89
N PRO A 389 -0.08 21.31 -5.62
CA PRO A 389 1.35 21.05 -5.72
C PRO A 389 2.10 22.24 -6.34
N MET A 390 3.21 22.62 -5.71
CA MET A 390 4.08 23.69 -6.18
C MET A 390 5.37 23.12 -6.72
N THR A 391 5.67 23.35 -7.98
CA THR A 391 6.89 22.86 -8.64
C THR A 391 7.82 24.02 -8.97
N GLN A 392 9.10 23.88 -8.61
CA GLN A 392 10.17 24.80 -9.01
C GLN A 392 11.27 24.03 -9.76
N MET A 393 11.75 24.66 -10.85
CA MET A 393 12.93 24.22 -11.58
C MET A 393 14.09 25.14 -11.22
N ILE A 394 15.21 24.59 -10.79
CA ILE A 394 16.40 25.33 -10.37
C ILE A 394 17.65 24.79 -11.06
N ASN A 395 18.59 25.65 -11.37
CA ASN A 395 19.89 25.27 -11.93
C ASN A 395 20.96 25.39 -10.82
N VAL A 396 21.31 24.26 -10.22
CA VAL A 396 22.30 24.15 -9.15
C VAL A 396 23.71 24.23 -9.73
N LYS A 397 24.48 25.25 -9.33
CA LYS A 397 25.87 25.48 -9.73
C LYS A 397 26.87 25.38 -8.57
N GLY A 398 26.38 25.17 -7.38
CA GLY A 398 27.06 25.07 -6.09
C GLY A 398 25.99 25.08 -5.00
N ASP A 399 26.42 25.16 -3.73
CA ASP A 399 25.48 25.15 -2.62
C ASP A 399 24.37 26.17 -2.82
N THR A 400 23.15 25.72 -2.76
CA THR A 400 21.97 26.49 -3.18
C THR A 400 20.89 26.36 -2.11
N LYS A 401 20.17 27.47 -1.85
CA LYS A 401 19.00 27.51 -0.97
C LYS A 401 17.77 27.99 -1.76
N ILE A 402 16.64 27.34 -1.55
CA ILE A 402 15.36 27.72 -2.16
C ILE A 402 14.25 27.76 -1.11
N ASP A 403 13.21 28.55 -1.39
CA ASP A 403 11.96 28.58 -0.64
C ASP A 403 10.82 28.19 -1.58
N VAL A 404 10.15 27.07 -1.30
CA VAL A 404 8.97 26.57 -2.03
C VAL A 404 7.73 26.98 -1.25
N ARG A 405 6.97 27.92 -1.79
CA ARG A 405 5.79 28.45 -1.13
C ARG A 405 4.57 27.62 -1.46
N ILE A 406 4.07 26.89 -0.46
CA ILE A 406 2.85 26.09 -0.56
C ILE A 406 1.65 27.01 -0.55
N LYS A 407 0.62 26.66 -1.33
CA LYS A 407 -0.66 27.38 -1.37
C LYS A 407 -1.79 26.44 -0.99
N LYS A 408 -2.36 26.64 0.18
CA LYS A 408 -3.58 25.98 0.64
C LYS A 408 -4.80 26.61 -0.02
N ILE A 409 -5.73 25.81 -0.52
CA ILE A 409 -6.97 26.28 -1.18
C ILE A 409 -8.16 26.29 -0.20
N TRP A 410 -8.06 25.53 0.88
CA TRP A 410 -9.07 25.46 1.93
C TRP A 410 -8.42 25.06 3.25
N ASN A 411 -8.85 25.71 4.31
CA ASN A 411 -8.53 25.32 5.68
C ASN A 411 -9.78 24.70 6.32
N ALA A 412 -9.74 23.41 6.62
CA ALA A 412 -10.89 22.67 7.13
C ALA A 412 -11.32 23.15 8.52
N SER A 413 -10.38 23.50 9.39
CA SER A 413 -10.65 23.99 10.74
C SER A 413 -11.44 25.30 10.75
N ASP A 414 -11.22 26.22 9.78
CA ASP A 414 -12.00 27.45 9.66
C ASP A 414 -13.49 27.20 9.37
N ALA A 415 -13.82 26.02 8.85
CA ALA A 415 -15.18 25.57 8.59
C ALA A 415 -15.70 24.60 9.67
N GLY A 416 -14.96 24.40 10.75
CA GLY A 416 -15.31 23.50 11.87
C GLY A 416 -15.15 22.01 11.54
N TYR A 417 -14.27 21.68 10.58
CA TYR A 417 -13.98 20.29 10.22
C TYR A 417 -12.59 19.87 10.68
N HIS A 418 -12.49 18.67 11.18
CA HIS A 418 -11.24 17.96 11.43
C HIS A 418 -11.18 16.68 10.61
N SER A 419 -9.97 16.24 10.28
CA SER A 419 -9.71 15.10 9.40
C SER A 419 -9.15 13.90 10.15
N ALA A 420 -9.50 12.68 9.70
CA ALA A 420 -8.92 11.45 10.22
C ALA A 420 -8.63 10.43 9.10
N ASP A 421 -7.49 9.76 9.21
CA ASP A 421 -7.21 8.52 8.52
C ASP A 421 -7.45 7.36 9.48
N PHE A 422 -8.49 6.56 9.20
CA PHE A 422 -8.92 5.48 10.08
C PHE A 422 -8.26 4.14 9.80
N HIS A 423 -7.39 4.07 8.79
CA HIS A 423 -6.77 2.81 8.40
C HIS A 423 -5.36 3.03 7.86
N LEU A 424 -4.37 2.75 8.70
CA LEU A 424 -2.96 2.75 8.32
C LEU A 424 -2.19 1.82 9.27
N HIS A 425 -0.96 1.46 8.90
CA HIS A 425 -0.11 0.57 9.69
C HIS A 425 1.27 1.22 9.91
N LEU A 426 1.75 1.26 11.16
CA LEU A 426 3.07 1.79 11.47
C LEU A 426 4.17 0.80 11.09
N ASN A 427 4.04 -0.46 11.52
CA ASN A 427 4.95 -1.55 11.17
C ASN A 427 4.17 -2.76 10.64
N TYR A 428 4.45 -3.16 9.40
CA TYR A 428 3.74 -4.24 8.70
C TYR A 428 4.69 -5.28 8.10
N ASP A 429 5.88 -5.47 8.68
CA ASP A 429 6.98 -6.29 8.16
C ASP A 429 7.65 -5.72 6.90
N GLY A 430 7.62 -4.41 6.73
CA GLY A 430 8.34 -3.71 5.67
C GLY A 430 9.85 -3.64 5.88
N PRO A 431 10.56 -2.94 4.99
CA PRO A 431 12.01 -2.82 5.08
C PRO A 431 12.51 -1.90 6.22
N TYR A 432 11.63 -1.10 6.82
CA TYR A 432 11.97 -0.19 7.92
C TYR A 432 11.39 -0.68 9.24
N ARG A 433 11.87 -0.15 10.34
CA ARG A 433 11.34 -0.34 11.68
C ARG A 433 11.09 1.02 12.31
N HIS A 434 9.82 1.35 12.52
CA HIS A 434 9.37 2.64 13.02
C HIS A 434 9.06 2.61 14.50
N VAL A 435 9.23 3.79 15.12
CA VAL A 435 8.65 4.14 16.42
C VAL A 435 7.53 5.16 16.24
N THR A 436 6.73 5.38 17.27
CA THR A 436 5.55 6.23 17.19
C THR A 436 5.82 7.67 16.74
N SER A 437 7.00 8.23 17.06
CA SER A 437 7.38 9.58 16.61
C SER A 437 7.69 9.67 15.12
N ASP A 438 7.98 8.57 14.44
CA ASP A 438 8.36 8.59 13.03
C ASP A 438 7.19 8.93 12.11
N ILE A 439 5.95 8.77 12.58
CA ILE A 439 4.75 9.13 11.84
C ILE A 439 4.42 10.64 11.91
N GLU A 440 4.98 11.38 12.89
CA GLU A 440 4.65 12.80 13.06
C GLU A 440 4.95 13.67 11.82
N PRO A 441 6.12 13.55 11.16
CA PRO A 441 6.38 14.32 9.95
C PRO A 441 5.40 14.00 8.81
N LEU A 442 4.92 12.75 8.74
CA LEU A 442 3.95 12.30 7.74
C LEU A 442 2.59 12.98 7.98
N ILE A 443 2.10 12.90 9.23
CA ILE A 443 0.84 13.54 9.66
C ILE A 443 0.88 15.05 9.39
N ALA A 444 1.97 15.71 9.79
CA ALA A 444 2.14 17.14 9.63
C ALA A 444 2.28 17.56 8.15
N GLY A 445 3.01 16.76 7.35
CA GLY A 445 3.18 16.98 5.91
C GLY A 445 1.90 16.74 5.12
N GLU A 446 0.94 16.00 5.66
CA GLU A 446 -0.38 15.75 5.06
C GLU A 446 -1.50 16.60 5.67
N ASP A 447 -1.19 17.51 6.60
CA ASP A 447 -2.20 18.35 7.25
C ASP A 447 -3.37 17.50 7.79
N LEU A 448 -3.01 16.40 8.48
CA LEU A 448 -3.94 15.45 9.04
C LEU A 448 -4.09 15.69 10.54
N ASP A 449 -5.34 15.68 11.02
CA ASP A 449 -5.63 15.97 12.43
C ASP A 449 -5.58 14.71 13.31
N ILE A 450 -5.99 13.56 12.76
CA ILE A 450 -6.05 12.30 13.51
C ILE A 450 -5.52 11.16 12.63
N ALA A 451 -4.62 10.36 13.16
CA ALA A 451 -4.18 9.10 12.56
C ALA A 451 -4.50 7.93 13.49
N THR A 452 -5.00 6.83 12.93
CA THR A 452 -5.28 5.63 13.73
C THR A 452 -4.49 4.42 13.24
N PRO A 453 -3.18 4.32 13.57
CA PRO A 453 -2.37 3.16 13.19
C PRO A 453 -2.97 1.88 13.77
N GLN A 454 -3.18 0.89 12.91
CA GLN A 454 -3.80 -0.38 13.28
C GLN A 454 -2.74 -1.46 13.49
N ALA A 455 -2.75 -2.06 14.69
CA ALA A 455 -1.90 -3.19 15.00
C ALA A 455 -2.36 -4.41 14.20
N ALA A 456 -1.58 -4.83 13.24
CA ALA A 456 -1.77 -6.03 12.43
C ALA A 456 -0.53 -6.29 11.56
N ASN A 457 -0.46 -7.44 10.94
CA ASN A 457 0.38 -7.69 9.78
C ASN A 457 -0.12 -8.87 8.94
N LEU A 458 0.67 -9.26 7.94
CA LEU A 458 0.25 -10.23 6.94
C LEU A 458 -0.02 -11.64 7.45
N HIS A 459 0.37 -12.06 8.60
CA HIS A 459 0.11 -13.43 9.06
C HIS A 459 -0.25 -13.53 10.53
N ASN A 460 0.71 -13.94 11.33
CA ASN A 460 0.49 -14.31 12.71
C ASN A 460 1.30 -13.44 13.69
N ARG A 461 1.84 -12.33 13.21
CA ARG A 461 2.54 -11.34 14.02
C ARG A 461 1.62 -10.16 14.27
N LEU A 462 1.37 -9.86 15.51
CA LEU A 462 0.64 -8.68 15.94
C LEU A 462 1.67 -7.59 16.25
N MET A 463 2.06 -6.84 15.21
CA MET A 463 2.98 -5.72 15.35
C MET A 463 2.32 -4.56 16.08
N ASP A 464 3.11 -3.70 16.73
CA ASP A 464 2.67 -2.48 17.42
C ASP A 464 1.66 -2.71 18.56
N LYS A 465 1.57 -3.94 19.05
CA LYS A 465 0.62 -4.32 20.14
C LYS A 465 0.85 -3.55 21.42
N GLU A 466 2.08 -3.09 21.66
CA GLU A 466 2.44 -2.33 22.85
C GLU A 466 1.82 -0.94 22.90
N PHE A 467 1.37 -0.41 21.76
CA PHE A 467 0.81 0.94 21.66
C PHE A 467 -0.73 0.98 21.72
N LEU A 468 -1.41 -0.17 21.69
CA LEU A 468 -2.86 -0.20 21.68
C LEU A 468 -3.44 0.51 22.89
N GLY A 469 -4.48 1.32 22.64
CA GLY A 469 -5.16 2.11 23.67
C GLY A 469 -4.48 3.42 24.01
N GLU A 470 -3.23 3.62 23.57
CA GLU A 470 -2.55 4.90 23.72
C GLU A 470 -3.16 5.97 22.80
N THR A 471 -3.22 7.19 23.30
CA THR A 471 -3.52 8.39 22.54
C THR A 471 -2.36 9.36 22.73
N LEU A 472 -1.63 9.60 21.67
CA LEU A 472 -0.49 10.51 21.65
C LEU A 472 -0.89 11.81 20.96
N THR A 473 -0.36 12.93 21.43
CA THR A 473 -0.51 14.22 20.75
C THR A 473 0.82 14.60 20.14
N THR A 474 0.84 14.85 18.84
CA THR A 474 2.04 15.30 18.14
C THR A 474 2.45 16.70 18.57
N SER A 475 3.65 17.11 18.24
CA SER A 475 4.15 18.47 18.47
C SER A 475 3.29 19.54 17.76
N GLY A 476 2.62 19.19 16.67
CA GLY A 476 1.67 20.02 15.91
C GLY A 476 0.24 20.02 16.44
N GLY A 477 -0.09 19.20 17.45
CA GLY A 477 -1.43 19.12 18.05
C GLY A 477 -2.34 18.05 17.43
N ALA A 478 -1.89 17.31 16.42
CA ALA A 478 -2.61 16.18 15.86
C ALA A 478 -2.63 14.99 16.84
N LEU A 479 -3.64 14.11 16.73
CA LEU A 479 -3.76 12.92 17.57
C LEU A 479 -3.32 11.67 16.82
N ILE A 480 -2.61 10.79 17.53
CA ILE A 480 -2.32 9.42 17.10
C ILE A 480 -3.02 8.50 18.07
N LYS A 481 -4.01 7.72 17.61
CA LYS A 481 -4.71 6.75 18.43
C LYS A 481 -4.56 5.35 17.86
N PHE A 482 -3.79 4.52 18.54
CA PHE A 482 -3.56 3.15 18.09
C PHE A 482 -4.82 2.30 18.15
N ALA A 483 -4.99 1.50 17.12
CA ALA A 483 -6.17 0.68 16.84
C ALA A 483 -5.75 -0.76 16.49
N GLN A 484 -6.69 -1.59 16.07
CA GLN A 484 -6.42 -2.96 15.64
C GLN A 484 -7.16 -3.25 14.32
N GLU A 485 -6.52 -3.96 13.40
CA GLU A 485 -7.21 -4.62 12.30
C GLU A 485 -7.42 -6.09 12.65
N VAL A 486 -8.69 -6.52 12.68
CA VAL A 486 -9.08 -7.93 12.82
C VAL A 486 -9.29 -8.50 11.43
N ARG A 487 -8.64 -9.63 11.10
CA ARG A 487 -8.42 -10.03 9.71
C ARG A 487 -9.05 -11.37 9.37
N SER A 488 -9.90 -11.35 8.37
CA SER A 488 -10.33 -12.55 7.67
C SER A 488 -10.56 -12.22 6.21
N HIS A 489 -9.72 -12.69 5.32
CA HIS A 489 -9.87 -12.48 3.87
C HIS A 489 -11.18 -13.03 3.32
N PHE A 490 -11.82 -13.94 4.01
CA PHE A 490 -13.08 -14.54 3.61
C PHE A 490 -14.29 -13.86 4.25
N HIS A 491 -14.24 -13.63 5.58
CA HIS A 491 -15.32 -13.03 6.34
C HIS A 491 -15.37 -11.51 6.21
N GLY A 492 -14.22 -10.89 5.96
CA GLY A 492 -14.00 -9.44 5.87
C GLY A 492 -13.03 -8.97 6.95
N HIS A 493 -12.23 -7.98 6.64
CA HIS A 493 -11.38 -7.32 7.62
C HIS A 493 -12.19 -6.24 8.35
N ILE A 494 -11.89 -6.04 9.63
CA ILE A 494 -12.53 -5.02 10.46
C ILE A 494 -11.46 -4.17 11.12
N GLY A 495 -11.45 -2.88 10.80
CA GLY A 495 -10.75 -1.86 11.57
C GLY A 495 -11.49 -1.62 12.88
N VAL A 496 -10.82 -1.88 14.01
CA VAL A 496 -11.34 -1.76 15.37
C VAL A 496 -10.67 -0.56 16.01
N VAL A 497 -11.37 0.56 16.05
CA VAL A 497 -10.84 1.85 16.51
C VAL A 497 -11.53 2.28 17.79
N GLY A 498 -10.77 2.69 18.80
CA GLY A 498 -11.28 3.13 20.11
C GLY A 498 -11.00 2.20 21.27
N PRO A 499 -11.18 0.86 21.16
CA PRO A 499 -10.90 -0.05 22.26
C PRO A 499 -9.47 0.05 22.79
N THR A 500 -9.32 -0.16 24.09
CA THR A 500 -8.02 -0.17 24.79
C THR A 500 -7.49 -1.58 25.03
N GLU A 501 -8.21 -2.58 24.56
CA GLU A 501 -7.88 -4.00 24.66
C GLU A 501 -7.94 -4.63 23.27
N PHE A 502 -7.15 -5.69 23.06
CA PHE A 502 -7.19 -6.44 21.81
C PHE A 502 -8.36 -7.40 21.78
N TYR A 503 -8.98 -7.51 20.60
CA TYR A 503 -9.86 -8.62 20.26
C TYR A 503 -9.04 -9.83 19.82
N PHE A 504 -9.36 -11.01 20.33
CA PHE A 504 -8.74 -12.29 19.95
C PHE A 504 -9.79 -13.37 19.69
N PRO A 505 -9.57 -14.26 18.67
CA PRO A 505 -8.43 -14.25 17.74
C PRO A 505 -8.56 -13.07 16.76
N TRP A 506 -7.45 -12.50 16.35
CA TRP A 506 -7.45 -11.36 15.43
C TRP A 506 -7.37 -11.75 13.94
N PHE A 507 -7.27 -13.05 13.65
CA PHE A 507 -7.32 -13.59 12.29
C PHE A 507 -7.95 -14.99 12.29
N TRP A 508 -8.74 -15.30 11.26
CA TRP A 508 -9.37 -16.62 11.08
C TRP A 508 -9.90 -16.81 9.65
N GLY A 509 -10.41 -18.03 9.38
CA GLY A 509 -11.13 -18.39 8.16
C GLY A 509 -10.38 -19.40 7.29
N PRO A 510 -10.90 -19.69 6.10
CA PRO A 510 -10.25 -20.54 5.13
C PRO A 510 -8.83 -20.03 4.81
N GLY A 511 -7.85 -20.94 4.80
CA GLY A 511 -6.45 -20.59 4.62
C GLY A 511 -5.65 -20.45 5.93
N TYR A 512 -6.30 -20.46 7.09
CA TYR A 512 -5.64 -20.48 8.40
C TYR A 512 -5.85 -21.83 9.09
N PRO A 513 -5.01 -22.86 8.89
CA PRO A 513 -5.30 -24.25 9.25
C PRO A 513 -5.67 -24.48 10.72
N LYS A 514 -5.14 -23.67 11.63
CA LYS A 514 -5.45 -23.77 13.08
C LYS A 514 -6.67 -22.97 13.51
N LEU A 515 -7.12 -22.02 12.69
CA LEU A 515 -8.24 -21.11 12.96
C LEU A 515 -9.28 -21.15 11.83
N ASN A 516 -9.30 -22.24 11.07
CA ASN A 516 -10.31 -22.51 10.06
C ASN A 516 -11.60 -23.03 10.73
N ASN A 517 -12.27 -22.16 11.48
CA ASN A 517 -13.52 -22.46 12.15
C ASN A 517 -14.60 -21.46 11.69
N GLY A 518 -15.52 -21.95 10.87
CA GLY A 518 -16.61 -21.13 10.32
C GLY A 518 -17.61 -20.60 11.34
N ASN A 519 -17.52 -21.00 12.60
CA ASN A 519 -18.32 -20.44 13.70
C ASN A 519 -17.65 -19.25 14.40
N LEU A 520 -16.38 -18.94 14.09
CA LEU A 520 -15.80 -17.62 14.37
C LEU A 520 -16.50 -16.61 13.47
N SER A 521 -16.86 -15.48 14.02
CA SER A 521 -17.72 -14.50 13.34
C SER A 521 -17.30 -13.07 13.62
N ASN A 522 -17.33 -12.25 12.61
CA ASN A 522 -17.11 -10.80 12.70
C ASN A 522 -18.17 -10.13 13.61
N SER A 523 -19.36 -10.72 13.75
CA SER A 523 -20.37 -10.17 14.68
C SER A 523 -19.89 -10.05 16.11
N THR A 524 -18.99 -10.94 16.56
CA THR A 524 -18.43 -10.85 17.91
C THR A 524 -17.39 -9.75 18.05
N VAL A 525 -16.81 -9.30 16.94
CA VAL A 525 -15.96 -8.11 16.91
C VAL A 525 -16.80 -6.86 17.14
N PHE A 526 -17.98 -6.76 16.49
CA PHE A 526 -18.89 -5.64 16.71
C PHE A 526 -19.44 -5.63 18.13
N ASP A 527 -19.83 -6.79 18.69
CA ASP A 527 -20.23 -6.92 20.10
C ASP A 527 -19.12 -6.42 21.05
N PHE A 528 -17.86 -6.73 20.73
CA PHE A 528 -16.71 -6.24 21.48
C PHE A 528 -16.54 -4.72 21.35
N VAL A 529 -16.60 -4.19 20.15
CA VAL A 529 -16.49 -2.74 19.86
C VAL A 529 -17.58 -1.97 20.60
N ASP A 530 -18.82 -2.47 20.59
CA ASP A 530 -19.97 -1.84 21.25
C ASP A 530 -19.88 -1.79 22.78
N SER A 531 -18.92 -2.52 23.37
CA SER A 531 -18.63 -2.42 24.80
C SER A 531 -17.84 -1.17 25.18
N PHE A 532 -17.38 -0.37 24.20
CA PHE A 532 -16.64 0.88 24.39
C PHE A 532 -17.40 2.07 23.77
N ASP A 533 -17.67 3.11 24.53
CA ASP A 533 -18.51 4.24 24.10
C ASP A 533 -17.93 5.03 22.92
N ASP A 534 -16.60 5.23 22.89
CA ASP A 534 -15.86 6.05 21.93
C ASP A 534 -15.10 5.21 20.88
N SER A 535 -15.74 4.12 20.44
CA SER A 535 -15.20 3.15 19.48
C SER A 535 -16.08 3.00 18.24
N ILE A 536 -15.49 2.52 17.16
CA ILE A 536 -16.19 2.13 15.94
C ILE A 536 -15.52 0.93 15.30
N GLY A 537 -16.34 -0.02 14.80
CA GLY A 537 -15.92 -1.13 13.97
C GLY A 537 -16.25 -0.85 12.51
N THR A 538 -15.29 -1.02 11.62
CA THR A 538 -15.42 -0.66 10.20
C THR A 538 -15.01 -1.82 9.33
N TYR A 539 -15.86 -2.24 8.41
CA TYR A 539 -15.44 -3.10 7.31
C TYR A 539 -14.51 -2.31 6.38
N VAL A 540 -13.24 -2.72 6.29
CA VAL A 540 -12.21 -2.02 5.53
C VAL A 540 -12.07 -2.63 4.13
N HIS A 541 -11.72 -1.82 3.10
CA HIS A 541 -11.53 -2.18 1.69
C HIS A 541 -12.48 -3.28 1.15
N PRO A 542 -13.81 -3.14 1.30
CA PRO A 542 -14.75 -4.25 1.13
C PRO A 542 -15.03 -4.63 -0.34
N VAL A 543 -14.89 -3.71 -1.29
CA VAL A 543 -15.22 -3.92 -2.71
C VAL A 543 -14.11 -3.42 -3.62
N ALA A 544 -13.50 -4.32 -4.37
CA ALA A 544 -12.33 -4.03 -5.22
C ALA A 544 -12.67 -3.64 -6.67
N TYR A 545 -13.95 -3.41 -7.04
CA TYR A 545 -14.36 -3.17 -8.42
C TYR A 545 -15.33 -2.00 -8.54
N ASN A 546 -15.12 -1.15 -9.52
CA ASN A 546 -15.98 0.00 -9.85
C ASN A 546 -17.28 -0.38 -10.60
N VAL A 547 -17.70 -1.61 -10.55
CA VAL A 547 -18.92 -2.12 -11.17
C VAL A 547 -19.98 -2.39 -10.09
N ASN A 548 -21.25 -2.40 -10.51
CA ASN A 548 -22.33 -2.77 -9.62
C ASN A 548 -22.00 -4.11 -8.92
N PRO A 549 -21.74 -4.12 -7.61
CA PRO A 549 -21.34 -5.33 -6.88
C PRO A 549 -22.43 -6.40 -6.83
N PHE A 550 -23.68 -6.06 -7.17
CA PHE A 550 -24.82 -6.98 -7.27
C PHE A 550 -24.94 -7.62 -8.66
N ASN A 551 -24.07 -7.29 -9.62
CA ASN A 551 -23.90 -8.14 -10.78
C ASN A 551 -23.49 -9.54 -10.32
N TYR A 552 -24.19 -10.57 -10.79
CA TYR A 552 -23.99 -11.96 -10.39
C TYR A 552 -22.50 -12.38 -10.29
N LYS A 553 -21.68 -11.95 -11.26
CA LYS A 553 -20.25 -12.27 -11.29
C LYS A 553 -19.41 -11.49 -10.25
N LYS A 554 -19.90 -10.36 -9.76
CA LYS A 554 -19.15 -9.45 -8.88
C LYS A 554 -19.58 -9.51 -7.41
N ALA A 555 -20.78 -9.94 -7.11
CA ALA A 555 -21.23 -10.13 -5.72
C ALA A 555 -20.33 -11.09 -4.92
N SER A 556 -19.61 -11.99 -5.61
CA SER A 556 -18.60 -12.86 -5.01
C SER A 556 -17.40 -12.12 -4.41
N SER A 557 -17.18 -10.84 -4.74
CA SER A 557 -16.13 -10.02 -4.14
C SER A 557 -16.49 -9.43 -2.77
N ILE A 558 -17.79 -9.43 -2.40
CA ILE A 558 -18.24 -8.89 -1.12
C ILE A 558 -17.81 -9.84 0.00
N PRO A 559 -17.26 -9.32 1.13
CA PRO A 559 -16.97 -10.12 2.31
C PRO A 559 -18.23 -10.84 2.82
N VAL A 560 -18.10 -12.11 3.22
CA VAL A 560 -19.28 -12.95 3.49
C VAL A 560 -20.11 -12.50 4.70
N GLU A 561 -19.52 -11.82 5.69
CA GLU A 561 -20.25 -11.36 6.85
C GLU A 561 -20.68 -9.89 6.78
N PHE A 562 -20.17 -9.10 5.80
CA PHE A 562 -20.49 -7.68 5.74
C PHE A 562 -22.00 -7.40 5.64
N ILE A 563 -22.70 -8.00 4.68
CA ILE A 563 -24.14 -7.75 4.50
C ILE A 563 -24.96 -8.25 5.72
N PRO A 564 -24.76 -9.49 6.24
CA PRO A 564 -25.42 -9.92 7.46
C PRO A 564 -25.17 -8.97 8.64
N ASP A 565 -23.94 -8.55 8.87
CA ASP A 565 -23.58 -7.67 9.98
C ASP A 565 -24.19 -6.27 9.82
N ALA A 566 -24.10 -5.68 8.63
CA ALA A 566 -24.70 -4.38 8.35
C ALA A 566 -26.23 -4.35 8.47
N ILE A 567 -26.91 -5.52 8.31
CA ILE A 567 -28.35 -5.65 8.51
C ILE A 567 -28.70 -5.91 9.97
N LEU A 568 -27.91 -6.70 10.69
CA LEU A 568 -28.24 -7.23 12.01
C LEU A 568 -27.62 -6.47 13.18
N SER A 569 -26.50 -5.77 12.96
CA SER A 569 -25.77 -5.03 13.98
C SER A 569 -25.98 -3.52 13.81
N ASP A 570 -25.89 -2.79 14.90
CA ASP A 570 -25.82 -1.34 14.90
C ASP A 570 -24.35 -0.88 14.84
N ASN A 571 -24.09 0.40 14.57
CA ASN A 571 -22.75 1.01 14.58
C ASN A 571 -21.72 0.36 13.64
N VAL A 572 -22.18 -0.21 12.52
CA VAL A 572 -21.28 -0.76 11.49
C VAL A 572 -20.78 0.35 10.60
N GLY A 573 -19.45 0.51 10.54
CA GLY A 573 -18.76 1.37 9.57
C GLY A 573 -18.45 0.62 8.27
N LEU A 574 -18.38 1.38 7.19
CA LEU A 574 -17.97 0.91 5.87
C LEU A 574 -16.94 1.87 5.31
N GLU A 575 -15.74 1.38 5.02
CA GLU A 575 -14.70 2.15 4.36
C GLU A 575 -15.08 2.36 2.90
N LEU A 576 -15.58 3.56 2.63
CA LEU A 576 -16.09 3.98 1.34
C LEU A 576 -14.96 4.47 0.42
N VAL A 577 -13.90 5.00 1.02
CA VAL A 577 -12.70 5.49 0.32
C VAL A 577 -11.48 4.80 0.91
N CYS A 578 -10.77 4.06 0.07
CA CYS A 578 -9.53 3.39 0.43
C CYS A 578 -8.76 3.06 -0.85
N ALA A 579 -7.44 3.19 -0.83
CA ALA A 579 -6.59 2.87 -1.97
C ALA A 579 -6.73 1.42 -2.51
N TRP A 580 -7.34 0.51 -1.73
CA TRP A 580 -7.53 -0.91 -2.09
C TRP A 580 -8.93 -1.24 -2.59
N SER A 581 -9.84 -0.29 -2.61
CA SER A 581 -11.22 -0.49 -3.03
C SER A 581 -11.64 0.53 -4.06
N ASP A 582 -12.71 0.21 -4.81
CA ASP A 582 -13.35 1.16 -5.71
C ASP A 582 -14.49 1.88 -5.00
N GLU A 583 -14.45 3.19 -4.99
CA GLU A 583 -15.39 4.04 -4.29
C GLU A 583 -16.80 3.97 -4.89
N LEU A 584 -16.90 3.88 -6.22
CA LEU A 584 -18.19 3.79 -6.89
C LEU A 584 -18.87 2.45 -6.64
N GLY A 585 -18.11 1.33 -6.70
CA GLY A 585 -18.62 0.00 -6.39
C GLY A 585 -19.02 -0.12 -4.92
N THR A 586 -18.21 0.43 -4.02
CA THR A 586 -18.49 0.45 -2.58
C THR A 586 -19.70 1.33 -2.27
N SER A 587 -19.85 2.48 -2.93
CA SER A 587 -21.03 3.35 -2.81
C SER A 587 -22.32 2.64 -3.19
N GLU A 588 -22.31 1.84 -4.27
CA GLU A 588 -23.48 1.07 -4.69
C GLU A 588 -23.93 0.09 -3.62
N LEU A 589 -23.00 -0.59 -2.94
CA LEU A 589 -23.30 -1.48 -1.83
C LEU A 589 -23.87 -0.69 -0.63
N TRP A 590 -23.22 0.42 -0.26
CA TRP A 590 -23.65 1.29 0.79
C TRP A 590 -25.07 1.84 0.57
N TYR A 591 -25.40 2.29 -0.64
CA TYR A 591 -26.75 2.80 -0.98
C TYR A 591 -27.82 1.76 -0.75
N ARG A 592 -27.56 0.46 -1.02
CA ARG A 592 -28.55 -0.60 -0.77
C ARG A 592 -28.84 -0.75 0.74
N LEU A 593 -27.81 -0.60 1.57
CA LEU A 593 -27.98 -0.65 3.03
C LEU A 593 -28.74 0.58 3.54
N LEU A 594 -28.42 1.77 3.07
CA LEU A 594 -29.18 2.97 3.40
C LEU A 594 -30.63 2.88 2.92
N ASN A 595 -30.90 2.34 1.74
CA ASN A 595 -32.24 2.21 1.16
C ASN A 595 -33.14 1.23 1.91
N ILE A 596 -32.59 0.27 2.64
CA ILE A 596 -33.35 -0.60 3.55
C ILE A 596 -33.48 0.00 4.96
N GLY A 597 -33.00 1.24 5.17
CA GLY A 597 -33.09 1.97 6.43
C GLY A 597 -31.95 1.67 7.43
N ARG A 598 -30.84 1.06 6.97
CA ARG A 598 -29.68 0.81 7.84
C ARG A 598 -28.68 1.97 7.73
N PRO A 599 -28.46 2.75 8.81
CA PRO A 599 -27.57 3.90 8.80
C PRO A 599 -26.09 3.49 8.95
N VAL A 600 -25.57 2.75 7.97
CA VAL A 600 -24.16 2.36 7.95
C VAL A 600 -23.29 3.61 7.81
N VAL A 601 -22.29 3.75 8.67
CA VAL A 601 -21.42 4.92 8.74
C VAL A 601 -20.39 4.91 7.61
N ALA A 602 -20.31 5.99 6.84
CA ALA A 602 -19.26 6.16 5.82
C ALA A 602 -17.93 6.47 6.47
N MET A 603 -16.92 5.65 6.19
CA MET A 603 -15.56 5.76 6.70
C MET A 603 -14.57 5.90 5.54
N ALA A 604 -13.35 6.30 5.86
CA ALA A 604 -12.23 6.31 4.94
C ALA A 604 -10.91 6.05 5.67
N GLY A 605 -9.98 5.42 4.98
CA GLY A 605 -8.63 5.19 5.44
C GLY A 605 -7.73 4.78 4.28
N THR A 606 -6.44 5.02 4.41
CA THR A 606 -5.48 4.80 3.32
C THR A 606 -5.07 3.35 3.17
N ASP A 607 -5.11 2.58 4.27
CA ASP A 607 -4.44 1.28 4.40
C ASP A 607 -2.97 1.37 3.94
N MET A 608 -2.33 2.50 4.27
CA MET A 608 -0.92 2.68 4.01
C MET A 608 -0.06 1.92 5.02
N PHE A 609 1.12 1.55 4.59
CA PHE A 609 2.13 0.92 5.42
C PHE A 609 3.33 1.86 5.56
N VAL A 610 3.50 2.47 6.75
CA VAL A 610 4.56 3.47 6.97
C VAL A 610 5.95 2.88 6.75
N ASP A 611 6.12 1.59 7.03
CA ASP A 611 7.37 0.85 6.85
C ASP A 611 7.59 0.29 5.43
N PHE A 612 6.67 0.55 4.49
CA PHE A 612 6.83 0.14 3.09
C PHE A 612 7.37 1.28 2.24
N HIS A 613 8.16 0.93 1.23
CA HIS A 613 8.62 1.90 0.24
C HIS A 613 7.51 2.34 -0.72
N ARG A 614 6.67 1.40 -1.16
CA ARG A 614 5.56 1.67 -2.08
C ARG A 614 4.26 1.66 -1.33
N THR A 615 3.68 2.84 -1.20
CA THR A 615 2.49 3.05 -0.39
C THR A 615 1.89 4.43 -0.71
N PRO A 616 0.56 4.63 -0.58
CA PRO A 616 -0.02 5.96 -0.62
C PRO A 616 0.47 6.81 0.57
N ALA A 617 0.24 8.10 0.53
CA ALA A 617 0.53 8.99 1.65
C ALA A 617 -0.50 8.83 2.77
N VAL A 618 -0.08 9.00 4.02
CA VAL A 618 -0.98 9.07 5.18
C VAL A 618 -2.10 10.07 4.89
N GLY A 619 -3.35 9.69 5.16
CA GLY A 619 -4.49 10.57 4.97
C GLY A 619 -4.78 10.95 3.52
N SER A 620 -4.21 10.29 2.51
CA SER A 620 -4.63 10.48 1.12
C SER A 620 -6.05 9.97 0.86
N ALA A 621 -6.58 9.12 1.74
CA ALA A 621 -7.99 8.81 1.92
C ALA A 621 -8.37 9.15 3.36
N ARG A 622 -9.36 10.00 3.58
CA ARG A 622 -9.72 10.51 4.91
C ARG A 622 -11.18 10.85 5.09
N VAL A 623 -11.60 10.83 6.34
CA VAL A 623 -12.89 11.37 6.81
C VAL A 623 -12.67 12.80 7.27
N TYR A 624 -13.53 13.71 6.87
CA TYR A 624 -13.70 15.00 7.54
C TYR A 624 -14.98 14.98 8.37
N ALA A 625 -14.86 15.25 9.68
CA ALA A 625 -15.99 15.33 10.59
C ALA A 625 -16.13 16.72 11.16
N GLN A 626 -17.39 17.20 11.27
CA GLN A 626 -17.68 18.49 11.83
C GLN A 626 -17.64 18.43 13.36
N GLN A 627 -16.84 19.28 13.96
CA GLN A 627 -16.68 19.39 15.40
C GLN A 627 -16.73 20.87 15.81
N ASP A 628 -17.59 21.22 16.76
CA ASP A 628 -17.81 22.61 17.21
C ASP A 628 -16.74 23.12 18.21
N GLN A 629 -15.56 22.53 18.24
CA GLN A 629 -14.47 22.85 19.17
C GLN A 629 -13.19 23.21 18.42
N ASP A 630 -12.47 24.23 18.92
CA ASP A 630 -11.19 24.65 18.37
C ASP A 630 -10.07 23.61 18.55
N ASN A 631 -10.20 22.73 19.55
CA ASN A 631 -9.26 21.66 19.84
C ASN A 631 -9.86 20.31 19.46
N ILE A 632 -9.03 19.45 18.89
CA ILE A 632 -9.42 18.09 18.52
C ILE A 632 -9.71 17.29 19.80
N ASP A 633 -10.96 16.79 19.91
CA ASP A 633 -11.37 15.86 20.95
C ASP A 633 -11.83 14.54 20.33
N TRP A 634 -11.21 13.44 20.74
CA TRP A 634 -11.47 12.11 20.18
C TRP A 634 -12.93 11.68 20.31
N ARG A 635 -13.54 11.89 21.50
CA ARG A 635 -14.91 11.45 21.75
C ARG A 635 -15.92 12.25 20.96
N ALA A 636 -15.71 13.58 20.89
CA ALA A 636 -16.54 14.46 20.07
C ALA A 636 -16.38 14.12 18.58
N PHE A 637 -15.17 13.79 18.12
CA PHE A 637 -14.91 13.39 16.75
C PHE A 637 -15.65 12.09 16.39
N ILE A 638 -15.50 11.04 17.17
CA ILE A 638 -16.21 9.75 16.96
C ILE A 638 -17.73 9.93 17.06
N ALA A 639 -18.22 10.76 17.95
CA ALA A 639 -19.66 11.05 18.04
C ALA A 639 -20.17 11.73 16.76
N ALA A 640 -19.42 12.67 16.19
CA ALA A 640 -19.75 13.32 14.91
C ALA A 640 -19.73 12.31 13.75
N VAL A 641 -18.73 11.42 13.73
CA VAL A 641 -18.64 10.32 12.74
C VAL A 641 -19.85 9.40 12.82
N LYS A 642 -20.20 8.90 14.01
CA LYS A 642 -21.36 8.03 14.24
C LYS A 642 -22.69 8.72 13.89
N GLN A 643 -22.78 10.04 14.05
CA GLN A 643 -23.96 10.83 13.65
C GLN A 643 -24.03 11.10 12.14
N GLY A 644 -22.98 10.78 11.38
CA GLY A 644 -22.89 11.07 9.95
C GLY A 644 -22.66 12.55 9.64
N ARG A 645 -22.09 13.34 10.55
CA ARG A 645 -21.67 14.73 10.29
C ARG A 645 -20.35 14.78 9.56
N THR A 646 -20.28 14.06 8.45
CA THR A 646 -19.03 13.78 7.75
C THR A 646 -19.15 13.88 6.25
N PHE A 647 -18.00 14.02 5.61
CA PHE A 647 -17.76 13.57 4.25
C PHE A 647 -16.44 12.78 4.20
N VAL A 648 -16.35 11.86 3.25
CA VAL A 648 -15.17 11.06 2.97
C VAL A 648 -14.56 11.46 1.65
N THR A 649 -13.22 11.41 1.50
CA THR A 649 -12.55 11.90 0.30
C THR A 649 -11.14 11.37 0.15
N ASN A 650 -10.68 11.31 -1.11
CA ASN A 650 -9.27 11.22 -1.50
C ASN A 650 -8.79 12.47 -2.27
N GLY A 651 -9.58 13.54 -2.28
CA GLY A 651 -9.26 14.80 -2.99
C GLY A 651 -10.21 15.95 -2.69
N PRO A 652 -11.44 15.97 -3.24
CA PRO A 652 -12.37 17.10 -3.11
C PRO A 652 -12.98 17.25 -1.71
N ALA A 653 -13.27 18.48 -1.29
CA ALA A 653 -14.13 18.75 -0.14
C ALA A 653 -15.55 19.07 -0.58
N LEU A 654 -16.55 18.54 0.14
CA LEU A 654 -17.98 18.71 -0.13
C LEU A 654 -18.70 19.29 1.08
N LEU A 655 -19.30 20.46 0.93
CA LEU A 655 -20.09 21.12 1.98
C LEU A 655 -21.52 21.28 1.47
N LEU A 656 -22.39 20.30 1.81
CA LEU A 656 -23.81 20.31 1.45
C LEU A 656 -24.65 20.92 2.57
N LYS A 657 -25.54 21.84 2.22
CA LYS A 657 -26.59 22.38 3.08
C LYS A 657 -27.92 22.37 2.35
N LEU A 658 -28.96 21.97 3.05
CA LEU A 658 -30.34 22.06 2.60
C LEU A 658 -31.08 23.17 3.33
N GLU A 659 -32.42 23.23 3.19
CA GLU A 659 -33.28 24.17 3.89
C GLU A 659 -33.04 24.15 5.41
N ASP A 660 -33.21 25.27 6.10
CA ASP A 660 -32.88 25.46 7.51
C ASP A 660 -31.42 25.12 7.90
N ASN A 661 -30.48 25.17 6.92
CA ASN A 661 -29.08 24.80 7.05
C ASN A 661 -28.83 23.35 7.46
N ALA A 662 -29.78 22.43 7.21
CA ALA A 662 -29.60 21.01 7.43
C ALA A 662 -28.38 20.49 6.63
N GLN A 663 -27.50 19.76 7.27
CA GLN A 663 -26.23 19.25 6.74
C GLN A 663 -26.11 17.75 6.95
N PRO A 664 -25.10 17.05 6.42
CA PRO A 664 -24.90 15.61 6.66
C PRO A 664 -25.06 15.23 8.13
N GLY A 665 -25.83 14.17 8.40
CA GLY A 665 -26.20 13.71 9.74
C GLY A 665 -27.47 14.36 10.31
N ASP A 666 -27.97 15.45 9.74
CA ASP A 666 -29.23 16.10 10.16
C ASP A 666 -30.46 15.49 9.45
N LEU A 667 -31.63 15.97 9.84
CA LEU A 667 -32.92 15.63 9.24
C LEU A 667 -33.42 16.77 8.36
N VAL A 668 -34.12 16.44 7.28
CA VAL A 668 -34.81 17.37 6.41
C VAL A 668 -36.24 16.90 6.15
N LYS A 669 -37.18 17.83 5.91
CA LYS A 669 -38.56 17.48 5.55
C LYS A 669 -38.67 17.10 4.07
N SER A 670 -39.59 16.18 3.77
CA SER A 670 -40.00 15.89 2.38
C SER A 670 -40.61 17.12 1.70
N GLY A 671 -40.61 17.12 0.37
CA GLY A 671 -41.13 18.20 -0.47
C GLY A 671 -40.03 19.08 -1.05
N SER A 672 -40.39 20.28 -1.48
CA SER A 672 -39.46 21.20 -2.17
C SER A 672 -38.48 21.81 -1.17
N ASN A 673 -37.19 21.64 -1.42
CA ASN A 673 -36.11 22.08 -0.57
C ASN A 673 -35.09 22.89 -1.41
N THR A 674 -34.54 23.95 -0.81
CA THR A 674 -33.38 24.60 -1.37
C THR A 674 -32.09 23.84 -1.01
N PHE A 675 -31.12 23.84 -1.90
CA PHE A 675 -29.80 23.30 -1.60
C PHE A 675 -28.69 24.30 -1.91
N ARG A 676 -27.62 24.22 -1.14
CA ARG A 676 -26.35 24.87 -1.39
C ARG A 676 -25.23 23.85 -1.24
N LEU A 677 -24.51 23.59 -2.34
CA LEU A 677 -23.37 22.68 -2.37
C LEU A 677 -22.11 23.45 -2.74
N LYS A 678 -21.17 23.56 -1.80
CA LYS A 678 -19.84 24.10 -2.07
C LYS A 678 -18.87 22.95 -2.26
N VAL A 679 -18.15 22.95 -3.38
CA VAL A 679 -17.11 21.98 -3.74
C VAL A 679 -15.79 22.71 -3.86
N ILE A 680 -14.75 22.15 -3.24
CA ILE A 680 -13.39 22.70 -3.26
C ILE A 680 -12.46 21.57 -3.65
N SER A 681 -11.63 21.74 -4.68
CA SER A 681 -10.73 20.68 -5.11
C SER A 681 -9.40 21.23 -5.61
N ALA A 682 -8.30 20.60 -5.19
CA ALA A 682 -6.97 20.85 -5.74
C ALA A 682 -6.83 20.28 -7.16
N LEU A 683 -7.63 19.28 -7.49
CA LEU A 683 -7.65 18.59 -8.77
C LEU A 683 -8.92 18.88 -9.55
N ALA A 684 -8.87 18.69 -10.85
CA ALA A 684 -10.07 18.68 -11.67
C ALA A 684 -10.97 17.49 -11.32
N VAL A 685 -12.28 17.74 -11.28
CA VAL A 685 -13.31 16.73 -11.00
C VAL A 685 -14.34 16.78 -12.14
N ASP A 686 -14.69 15.62 -12.69
CA ASP A 686 -15.57 15.56 -13.85
C ASP A 686 -17.05 15.69 -13.51
N ASN A 687 -17.45 15.14 -12.36
CA ASN A 687 -18.84 15.06 -11.97
C ASN A 687 -19.07 15.56 -10.55
N VAL A 688 -20.01 16.47 -10.39
CA VAL A 688 -20.57 16.89 -9.10
C VAL A 688 -22.06 16.62 -9.11
N GLU A 689 -22.54 15.88 -8.12
CA GLU A 689 -23.89 15.30 -8.16
C GLU A 689 -24.61 15.41 -6.79
N LEU A 690 -25.94 15.49 -6.85
CA LEU A 690 -26.80 15.15 -5.72
C LEU A 690 -27.45 13.79 -5.98
N VAL A 691 -27.40 12.93 -5.00
CA VAL A 691 -27.89 11.57 -5.03
C VAL A 691 -29.03 11.43 -4.02
N ILE A 692 -30.21 10.96 -4.49
CA ILE A 692 -31.34 10.60 -3.61
C ILE A 692 -31.58 9.10 -3.74
N ASN A 693 -31.54 8.38 -2.66
CA ASN A 693 -31.84 6.94 -2.62
C ASN A 693 -30.99 6.11 -3.63
N GLY A 694 -29.77 6.56 -3.92
CA GLY A 694 -28.86 5.90 -4.85
C GLY A 694 -29.00 6.32 -6.32
N GLU A 695 -29.91 7.22 -6.65
CA GLU A 695 -30.09 7.71 -8.00
C GLU A 695 -29.61 9.18 -8.10
N VAL A 696 -28.88 9.51 -9.17
CA VAL A 696 -28.44 10.89 -9.44
C VAL A 696 -29.64 11.72 -9.87
N VAL A 697 -29.96 12.74 -9.10
CA VAL A 697 -31.14 13.61 -9.33
C VAL A 697 -30.75 15.00 -9.81
N TRP A 698 -29.51 15.42 -9.61
CA TRP A 698 -28.97 16.68 -10.09
C TRP A 698 -27.48 16.55 -10.39
N SER A 699 -27.01 17.24 -11.42
CA SER A 699 -25.59 17.31 -11.79
C SER A 699 -25.16 18.75 -12.03
N GLY A 700 -24.07 19.17 -11.37
CA GLY A 700 -23.43 20.47 -11.52
C GLY A 700 -22.33 20.51 -12.59
N GLY A 701 -22.00 19.36 -13.20
CA GLY A 701 -20.90 19.20 -14.13
C GLY A 701 -19.52 19.19 -13.44
N ASN A 702 -18.52 19.70 -14.13
CA ASN A 702 -17.12 19.64 -13.71
C ASN A 702 -16.66 20.83 -12.83
N ILE A 703 -15.55 20.59 -12.14
CA ILE A 703 -14.76 21.57 -11.37
C ILE A 703 -13.36 21.60 -11.94
N ALA A 704 -12.78 22.77 -12.13
CA ALA A 704 -11.38 22.90 -12.52
C ALA A 704 -10.43 22.72 -11.34
N ALA A 705 -9.19 22.34 -11.63
CA ALA A 705 -8.16 22.21 -10.60
C ALA A 705 -7.92 23.54 -9.86
N GLY A 706 -7.87 23.49 -8.53
CA GLY A 706 -7.69 24.65 -7.66
C GLY A 706 -8.95 25.52 -7.50
N GLU A 707 -10.11 25.06 -7.99
CA GLU A 707 -11.38 25.81 -7.94
C GLU A 707 -12.15 25.55 -6.64
N SER A 708 -12.82 26.61 -6.16
CA SER A 708 -13.87 26.55 -5.16
C SER A 708 -15.16 27.05 -5.77
N LYS A 709 -16.15 26.19 -5.96
CA LYS A 709 -17.40 26.51 -6.64
C LYS A 709 -18.61 26.20 -5.76
N THR A 710 -19.57 27.06 -5.78
CA THR A 710 -20.84 26.90 -5.06
C THR A 710 -21.98 26.74 -6.06
N PHE A 711 -22.78 25.72 -5.85
CA PHE A 711 -24.00 25.45 -6.58
C PHE A 711 -25.18 25.66 -5.65
N GLU A 712 -26.24 26.25 -6.18
CA GLU A 712 -27.48 26.53 -5.46
C GLU A 712 -28.67 26.18 -6.37
N GLY A 713 -29.74 25.72 -5.77
CA GLY A 713 -30.94 25.35 -6.51
C GLY A 713 -32.05 24.85 -5.61
N THR A 714 -33.06 24.27 -6.24
CA THR A 714 -34.21 23.66 -5.55
C THR A 714 -34.32 22.22 -5.98
N ILE A 715 -34.66 21.34 -5.04
CA ILE A 715 -34.80 19.90 -5.24
C ILE A 715 -36.06 19.40 -4.52
N ASP A 716 -36.81 18.51 -5.14
CA ASP A 716 -37.96 17.87 -4.53
C ASP A 716 -37.54 16.57 -3.85
N LEU A 717 -37.72 16.47 -2.54
CA LEU A 717 -37.39 15.32 -1.72
C LEU A 717 -38.63 14.41 -1.58
N PRO A 718 -38.45 13.07 -1.74
CA PRO A 718 -39.52 12.09 -1.56
C PRO A 718 -40.00 12.04 -0.08
N GLU A 719 -41.05 11.26 0.19
CA GLU A 719 -41.58 11.10 1.55
C GLU A 719 -40.67 10.33 2.51
N GLY A 720 -39.60 9.67 2.00
CA GLY A 720 -38.62 8.99 2.82
C GLY A 720 -37.34 8.67 2.07
N GLY A 721 -36.35 8.18 2.79
CA GLY A 721 -35.02 7.89 2.30
C GLY A 721 -34.00 8.95 2.72
N TRP A 722 -33.08 9.23 1.83
CA TRP A 722 -31.92 10.09 2.11
C TRP A 722 -31.43 10.85 0.87
N ILE A 723 -30.70 11.94 1.12
CA ILE A 723 -29.98 12.72 0.10
C ILE A 723 -28.52 12.91 0.52
N ALA A 724 -27.60 12.89 -0.46
CA ALA A 724 -26.19 13.17 -0.28
C ALA A 724 -25.59 13.89 -1.51
N ALA A 725 -24.41 14.47 -1.34
CA ALA A 725 -23.60 14.98 -2.44
C ALA A 725 -22.44 14.03 -2.74
N ARG A 726 -22.10 13.91 -4.03
CA ARG A 726 -20.97 13.14 -4.52
C ARG A 726 -20.20 13.96 -5.55
N ALA A 727 -18.85 13.80 -5.54
CA ALA A 727 -17.99 14.33 -6.59
C ALA A 727 -16.99 13.24 -6.99
N HIS A 728 -16.80 13.03 -8.30
CA HIS A 728 -15.91 11.98 -8.76
C HIS A 728 -15.42 12.18 -10.19
N GLY A 729 -14.38 11.41 -10.55
CA GLY A 729 -13.77 11.39 -11.87
C GLY A 729 -12.74 12.51 -12.05
N GLY A 730 -12.00 12.40 -13.14
CA GLY A 730 -10.84 13.24 -13.42
C GLY A 730 -9.57 12.41 -13.49
N VAL A 731 -8.46 13.09 -13.70
CA VAL A 731 -7.14 12.47 -13.77
C VAL A 731 -6.46 12.62 -12.42
N THR A 732 -5.97 11.51 -11.87
CA THR A 732 -5.18 11.54 -10.65
C THR A 732 -3.87 12.30 -10.86
N SER A 733 -3.50 13.08 -9.88
CA SER A 733 -2.19 13.71 -9.71
C SER A 733 -2.05 14.17 -8.26
N TRP A 734 -0.86 14.55 -7.82
CA TRP A 734 -0.72 15.16 -6.51
C TRP A 734 -1.69 16.34 -6.33
N PRO A 735 -2.30 16.47 -5.14
CA PRO A 735 -2.05 15.76 -3.88
C PRO A 735 -2.71 14.38 -3.74
N SER A 736 -3.63 13.98 -4.61
CA SER A 736 -4.29 12.66 -4.55
C SER A 736 -3.33 11.53 -4.96
N MET A 737 -3.51 10.37 -4.34
CA MET A 737 -2.77 9.14 -4.62
C MET A 737 -3.71 7.94 -4.80
N ASP A 738 -4.80 8.15 -5.53
CA ASP A 738 -5.79 7.15 -5.84
C ASP A 738 -6.10 7.18 -7.35
N SER A 739 -6.87 6.24 -7.86
CA SER A 739 -7.13 6.11 -9.30
C SER A 739 -7.90 7.29 -9.89
N TYR A 740 -8.74 7.96 -9.11
CA TYR A 740 -9.41 9.22 -9.48
C TYR A 740 -9.86 10.01 -8.23
N PRO A 741 -10.01 11.34 -8.35
CA PRO A 741 -10.57 12.14 -7.26
C PRO A 741 -12.01 11.72 -6.94
N PHE A 742 -12.28 11.49 -5.65
CA PHE A 742 -13.58 11.09 -5.16
C PHE A 742 -13.91 11.77 -3.82
N ALA A 743 -15.17 12.14 -3.65
CA ALA A 743 -15.71 12.55 -2.35
C ALA A 743 -17.19 12.23 -2.26
N HIS A 744 -17.65 11.92 -1.05
CA HIS A 744 -19.05 11.66 -0.76
C HIS A 744 -19.42 12.17 0.63
N THR A 745 -20.54 12.90 0.75
CA THR A 745 -21.06 13.27 2.07
C THR A 745 -21.82 12.10 2.70
N SER A 746 -21.86 12.04 4.02
CA SER A 746 -22.84 11.21 4.69
C SER A 746 -24.26 11.67 4.35
N PRO A 747 -25.30 10.85 4.55
CA PRO A 747 -26.67 11.19 4.21
C PRO A 747 -27.25 12.27 5.11
N ILE A 748 -28.11 13.12 4.52
CA ILE A 748 -29.15 13.87 5.23
C ILE A 748 -30.41 13.04 5.10
N TRP A 749 -30.99 12.62 6.22
CA TRP A 749 -32.14 11.74 6.24
C TRP A 749 -33.45 12.52 6.08
N ILE A 750 -34.37 11.99 5.28
CA ILE A 750 -35.67 12.63 5.05
C ILE A 750 -36.65 12.18 6.13
N ASN A 751 -37.18 13.14 6.88
CA ASN A 751 -38.14 13.05 7.99
C ASN A 751 -37.62 12.31 9.24
N GLN A 752 -36.90 11.19 9.12
CA GLN A 752 -36.33 10.44 10.25
C GLN A 752 -35.09 9.65 9.82
N VAL A 753 -34.18 9.39 10.74
CA VAL A 753 -33.04 8.49 10.50
C VAL A 753 -33.55 7.09 10.15
N GLY A 754 -32.98 6.48 9.10
CA GLY A 754 -33.41 5.16 8.63
C GLY A 754 -34.75 5.16 7.91
N SER A 755 -35.29 6.33 7.51
CA SER A 755 -36.48 6.36 6.63
C SER A 755 -36.20 5.71 5.29
N THR A 756 -37.22 5.19 4.65
CA THR A 756 -37.09 4.46 3.39
C THR A 756 -38.07 4.95 2.34
N ASP A 757 -37.60 4.99 1.10
CA ASP A 757 -38.46 5.09 -0.08
C ASP A 757 -38.88 3.69 -0.54
N LYS A 758 -40.17 3.47 -0.76
CA LYS A 758 -40.67 2.12 -1.05
C LYS A 758 -40.07 1.48 -2.31
N PRO A 759 -39.97 2.13 -3.49
CA PRO A 759 -39.33 1.59 -4.66
C PRO A 759 -37.84 1.27 -4.43
N ALA A 760 -37.09 2.18 -3.82
CA ALA A 760 -35.67 2.01 -3.53
C ALA A 760 -35.44 0.85 -2.53
N LYS A 761 -36.22 0.76 -1.46
CA LYS A 761 -36.19 -0.37 -0.51
C LYS A 761 -36.43 -1.71 -1.20
N GLN A 762 -37.44 -1.79 -2.09
CA GLN A 762 -37.75 -3.04 -2.80
C GLN A 762 -36.64 -3.48 -3.75
N LYS A 763 -36.01 -2.52 -4.46
CA LYS A 763 -34.84 -2.78 -5.31
C LYS A 763 -33.68 -3.29 -4.46
N ALA A 764 -33.33 -2.56 -3.42
CA ALA A 764 -32.22 -2.89 -2.53
C ALA A 764 -32.42 -4.28 -1.86
N SER A 765 -33.62 -4.57 -1.33
CA SER A 765 -33.90 -5.87 -0.71
C SER A 765 -33.73 -7.03 -1.66
N ARG A 766 -34.15 -6.88 -2.94
CA ARG A 766 -33.93 -7.95 -3.96
C ARG A 766 -32.45 -8.19 -4.25
N GLU A 767 -31.69 -7.12 -4.42
CA GLU A 767 -30.26 -7.20 -4.76
C GLU A 767 -29.44 -7.75 -3.58
N LEU A 768 -29.73 -7.31 -2.34
CA LEU A 768 -29.11 -7.84 -1.14
C LEU A 768 -29.43 -9.33 -0.91
N LYS A 769 -30.66 -9.79 -1.20
CA LYS A 769 -31.00 -11.22 -1.13
C LYS A 769 -30.20 -12.06 -2.14
N ILE A 770 -29.98 -11.54 -3.36
CA ILE A 770 -29.16 -12.21 -4.36
C ILE A 770 -27.71 -12.34 -3.82
N ALA A 771 -27.17 -11.27 -3.24
CA ALA A 771 -25.83 -11.31 -2.65
C ALA A 771 -25.76 -12.31 -1.47
N LEU A 772 -26.76 -12.33 -0.57
CA LEU A 772 -26.81 -13.28 0.54
C LEU A 772 -26.85 -14.75 0.06
N ASN A 773 -27.57 -15.06 -1.03
CA ASN A 773 -27.57 -16.41 -1.59
C ASN A 773 -26.18 -16.82 -2.09
N GLN A 774 -25.47 -15.92 -2.73
CA GLN A 774 -24.11 -16.18 -3.22
C GLN A 774 -23.08 -16.28 -2.07
N ILE A 775 -23.24 -15.46 -1.05
CA ILE A 775 -22.45 -15.53 0.18
C ILE A 775 -22.63 -16.91 0.84
N GLU A 776 -23.87 -17.39 0.96
CA GLU A 776 -24.13 -18.72 1.49
C GLU A 776 -23.49 -19.84 0.67
N GLU A 777 -23.61 -19.77 -0.65
CA GLU A 777 -22.97 -20.75 -1.56
C GLU A 777 -21.45 -20.77 -1.36
N ARG A 778 -20.82 -19.59 -1.31
CA ARG A 778 -19.38 -19.45 -1.03
C ARG A 778 -18.99 -20.02 0.32
N ALA A 779 -19.78 -19.76 1.36
CA ALA A 779 -19.54 -20.28 2.69
C ALA A 779 -19.58 -21.82 2.73
N ARG A 780 -20.56 -22.40 2.08
CA ARG A 780 -20.72 -23.87 1.99
C ARG A 780 -19.59 -24.55 1.19
N LEU A 781 -19.07 -23.86 0.17
CA LEU A 781 -17.93 -24.36 -0.61
C LEU A 781 -16.58 -24.24 0.15
N ALA A 782 -16.42 -23.22 0.97
CA ALA A 782 -15.17 -22.94 1.67
C ALA A 782 -15.01 -23.78 2.95
N TYR A 783 -16.13 -24.25 3.53
CA TYR A 783 -16.13 -25.01 4.77
C TYR A 783 -16.81 -26.38 4.56
N GLU A 784 -16.17 -27.44 4.99
CA GLU A 784 -16.75 -28.78 4.98
C GLU A 784 -17.56 -29.02 6.27
N GLY A 785 -18.79 -29.54 6.13
CA GLY A 785 -19.64 -29.93 7.24
C GLY A 785 -20.32 -28.78 7.98
N ASP A 786 -20.65 -28.99 9.27
CA ASP A 786 -21.49 -28.08 10.09
C ASP A 786 -20.73 -26.90 10.74
N ASN A 787 -19.51 -26.62 10.34
CA ASN A 787 -18.65 -25.60 10.95
C ASN A 787 -19.09 -24.15 10.68
N ILE A 788 -20.22 -23.94 10.02
CA ILE A 788 -20.73 -22.60 9.62
C ILE A 788 -22.15 -22.34 10.08
N SER A 789 -22.66 -23.10 11.03
CA SER A 789 -24.06 -22.97 11.50
C SER A 789 -24.40 -21.55 11.95
N ARG A 790 -23.51 -20.90 12.66
CA ARG A 790 -23.67 -19.49 13.09
C ARG A 790 -23.75 -18.52 11.89
N LEU A 791 -22.88 -18.66 10.92
CA LEU A 791 -22.90 -17.83 9.71
C LEU A 791 -24.20 -18.03 8.92
N LEU A 792 -24.63 -19.28 8.75
CA LEU A 792 -25.88 -19.59 8.06
C LEU A 792 -27.10 -19.01 8.79
N GLU A 793 -27.17 -19.13 10.11
CA GLU A 793 -28.22 -18.51 10.93
C GLU A 793 -28.26 -16.99 10.74
N ARG A 794 -27.12 -16.31 10.72
CA ARG A 794 -27.04 -14.86 10.47
C ARG A 794 -27.52 -14.49 9.08
N ILE A 795 -27.12 -15.24 8.07
CA ILE A 795 -27.60 -15.06 6.69
C ILE A 795 -29.12 -15.19 6.61
N ASP A 796 -29.69 -16.22 7.25
CA ASP A 796 -31.13 -16.43 7.27
C ASP A 796 -31.89 -15.31 8.04
N ASN A 797 -31.34 -14.86 9.16
CA ASN A 797 -31.90 -13.75 9.91
C ASN A 797 -31.89 -12.45 9.10
N ALA A 798 -30.79 -12.18 8.36
CA ALA A 798 -30.72 -11.03 7.46
C ALA A 798 -31.74 -11.13 6.32
N ARG A 799 -31.96 -12.32 5.73
CA ARG A 799 -33.00 -12.55 4.72
C ARG A 799 -34.40 -12.26 5.27
N ASN A 800 -34.69 -12.72 6.47
CA ASN A 800 -35.99 -12.51 7.11
C ASN A 800 -36.32 -11.02 7.34
N ILE A 801 -35.28 -10.20 7.67
CA ILE A 801 -35.44 -8.74 7.75
C ILE A 801 -35.77 -8.15 6.40
N LEU A 802 -35.08 -8.60 5.34
CA LEU A 802 -35.31 -8.12 3.97
C LEU A 802 -36.68 -8.54 3.39
N GLU A 803 -37.43 -9.45 4.04
CA GLU A 803 -38.79 -9.86 3.66
C GLU A 803 -39.89 -8.99 4.26
N GLN A 804 -39.58 -8.29 5.32
CA GLN A 804 -40.47 -7.35 6.00
C GLN A 804 -40.47 -5.98 5.30
#